data_952c2286aa392c848043f2a07fabb3f6
#
_entry.id   952c2286aa392c848043f2a07fabb3f6
#
_cell.length_a   1.000
_cell.length_b   1.000
_cell.length_c   1.000
_cell.angle_alpha   90.00
_cell.angle_beta   90.00
_cell.angle_gamma   90.00
#
_symmetry.space_group_name_H-M   'P 1'
#
loop_
_entity.id
_entity.type
_entity.pdbx_description
1 polymer ?
#
loop_
_entity_poly.entity_id
_entity_poly.type
_entity_poly.pdbx_seq_one_letter_code
_entity_poly.pdbx_strand_id
1 'polypeptide(L)'
;MNRLIKKWAALISAVSVTAAAMPATVQVTAADTVFPFYIEGEDLEGADLWTSIYENKIPDYSGEGFAYLTNGALTFNVTVPEDGMYQLNVRGAQILSEEGRMQTVTINGVEYSKTVPYYDKWTDIDFGVVRMKAGENEISFINKYGYMAIDSVTLSKAVFPDVTQADSATCDPDATPETKALMKYLHSVYGKHVLSGQQEIYGGGHSVETTIRYDAAQDKCIDSDGKEYEIDRDSEAVDKDGNKFYWHCSDEKRTYTYNEQNRNYKYDYYDQEFDYCAELSGGKYPAIRGFDFMNYNPLYGWEDGTTERAIEWVKERGGIATACWHINIPTDFASYELGDAVDWTKCTYKNGTDFVVANAYKEGTKENAYFDMCIEDLAEQFLILQENGVPLLWRPFHEAEGNGGADGKGAWFWWSQEGAEVYKNLWNYLYDELTNEYGVHNLIWEQNLYAWSDESALWYSGDDKVDIVGFDKYDTVYNRHDGLTSGPNYDCNSNVYWSLYNYTKGKKMAAITENSTIPSVSNITTENAMWLYFCTWYDNGQDNFISGDNYNDASAVKEMYESDLCITLDELPEDLYTSGGTSVEPTTKPEPTTKPDPTNKPVGDAVYGDANCDGVVTIADAAAIYQMLANSDKYKLSEKGAVNADCCNAGGGITAADALAIQKFDAKLVTALPIEE
;
A
#
# COMPACT_ATOMS: atom_id res chain seq x y z
N MET A 1 -4.65 -36.89 -50.35
CA MET A 1 -4.21 -37.77 -51.47
C MET A 1 -2.70 -37.70 -51.56
N ASN A 2 -2.12 -38.73 -51.04
CA ASN A 2 -0.96 -39.52 -51.50
C ASN A 2 0.40 -38.84 -51.82
N ARG A 3 1.37 -39.23 -50.96
CA ARG A 3 2.68 -39.87 -51.29
C ARG A 3 3.75 -38.93 -51.86
N LEU A 4 4.99 -38.89 -51.35
CA LEU A 4 5.96 -39.99 -51.29
C LEU A 4 7.15 -39.63 -50.34
N ILE A 5 7.47 -40.59 -49.51
CA ILE A 5 8.74 -40.78 -48.81
C ILE A 5 9.80 -41.19 -49.84
N LYS A 6 11.05 -40.69 -49.78
CA LYS A 6 12.23 -41.48 -50.11
C LYS A 6 13.48 -40.96 -49.37
N LYS A 7 14.07 -41.88 -48.64
CA LYS A 7 15.42 -41.91 -48.04
C LYS A 7 16.52 -41.67 -49.07
N TRP A 8 17.61 -41.06 -48.64
CA TRP A 8 18.95 -41.47 -49.05
C TRP A 8 19.92 -41.38 -47.88
N ALA A 9 20.72 -42.42 -47.73
CA ALA A 9 21.72 -42.60 -46.69
C ALA A 9 23.13 -42.35 -47.28
N ALA A 10 23.97 -41.83 -46.36
CA ALA A 10 25.44 -42.03 -46.25
C ALA A 10 26.35 -41.68 -47.47
N LEU A 11 27.17 -40.69 -47.26
CA LEU A 11 28.58 -40.76 -47.66
C LEU A 11 29.44 -40.06 -46.61
N ILE A 12 30.28 -40.88 -45.93
CA ILE A 12 31.34 -40.46 -45.04
C ILE A 12 32.49 -39.97 -45.92
N SER A 13 32.85 -38.69 -45.81
CA SER A 13 34.15 -38.20 -46.27
C SER A 13 34.82 -37.55 -45.09
N ALA A 14 35.89 -38.16 -44.61
CA ALA A 14 36.81 -37.58 -43.64
C ALA A 14 37.49 -36.34 -44.21
N VAL A 15 37.14 -35.18 -43.67
CA VAL A 15 37.92 -33.95 -43.80
C VAL A 15 38.57 -33.71 -42.47
N SER A 16 39.90 -33.74 -42.45
CA SER A 16 40.71 -33.33 -41.32
C SER A 16 40.49 -31.84 -41.08
N VAL A 17 39.73 -31.48 -40.06
CA VAL A 17 39.62 -30.11 -39.56
C VAL A 17 40.77 -29.94 -38.57
N THR A 18 41.74 -29.14 -38.98
CA THR A 18 42.69 -28.50 -38.04
C THR A 18 41.87 -27.71 -37.04
N ALA A 19 41.98 -28.09 -35.76
CA ALA A 19 41.43 -27.32 -34.64
C ALA A 19 42.12 -25.95 -34.66
N ALA A 20 41.42 -24.93 -35.15
CA ALA A 20 41.71 -23.56 -34.80
C ALA A 20 41.38 -23.42 -33.30
N ALA A 21 42.34 -23.02 -32.50
CA ALA A 21 42.08 -22.70 -31.09
C ALA A 21 41.00 -21.62 -31.04
N MET A 22 39.84 -21.95 -30.45
CA MET A 22 38.89 -20.92 -30.03
C MET A 22 39.60 -20.03 -29.02
N PRO A 23 39.43 -18.70 -29.07
CA PRO A 23 39.91 -17.83 -28.01
C PRO A 23 39.28 -18.29 -26.71
N ALA A 24 40.10 -18.42 -25.68
CA ALA A 24 39.63 -18.79 -24.37
C ALA A 24 38.64 -17.70 -23.90
N THR A 25 37.39 -18.06 -23.70
CA THR A 25 36.46 -17.23 -22.92
C THR A 25 37.10 -16.94 -21.58
N VAL A 26 37.27 -15.67 -21.27
CA VAL A 26 37.80 -15.26 -19.96
C VAL A 26 36.69 -15.57 -18.94
N GLN A 27 36.73 -16.75 -18.40
CA GLN A 27 35.89 -17.15 -17.25
C GLN A 27 36.51 -16.60 -15.98
N VAL A 28 36.02 -15.51 -15.47
CA VAL A 28 36.37 -15.01 -14.13
C VAL A 28 35.58 -15.79 -13.11
N THR A 29 36.24 -16.58 -12.27
CA THR A 29 35.53 -17.38 -11.24
C THR A 29 35.22 -16.54 -10.01
N ALA A 30 34.15 -16.89 -9.26
CA ALA A 30 33.63 -16.14 -8.09
C ALA A 30 34.67 -15.76 -7.02
N ALA A 31 35.79 -16.48 -6.96
CA ALA A 31 36.90 -16.20 -6.03
C ALA A 31 37.82 -15.05 -6.49
N ASP A 32 37.77 -14.65 -7.74
CA ASP A 32 38.71 -13.73 -8.37
C ASP A 32 38.09 -12.40 -8.84
N THR A 33 36.74 -12.23 -8.76
CA THR A 33 36.09 -10.98 -9.18
C THR A 33 36.33 -9.89 -8.14
N VAL A 34 37.10 -8.90 -8.51
CA VAL A 34 37.34 -7.70 -7.69
C VAL A 34 36.35 -6.63 -8.13
N PHE A 35 35.61 -6.07 -7.17
CA PHE A 35 34.72 -4.93 -7.46
C PHE A 35 35.41 -3.59 -7.15
N PRO A 36 35.22 -2.57 -8.02
CA PRO A 36 34.48 -2.59 -9.27
C PRO A 36 35.10 -3.49 -10.34
N PHE A 37 34.23 -4.30 -11.01
CA PHE A 37 34.64 -5.07 -12.18
C PHE A 37 34.80 -4.13 -13.37
N TYR A 38 35.78 -4.37 -14.22
CA TYR A 38 36.07 -3.57 -15.40
C TYR A 38 36.41 -4.47 -16.57
N ILE A 39 35.90 -4.12 -17.76
CA ILE A 39 36.22 -4.78 -19.03
C ILE A 39 36.32 -3.73 -20.15
N GLU A 40 37.37 -3.86 -21.01
CA GLU A 40 37.50 -3.02 -22.21
C GLU A 40 36.45 -3.39 -23.24
N GLY A 41 36.07 -2.41 -24.05
CA GLY A 41 35.02 -2.62 -25.08
C GLY A 41 35.45 -3.64 -26.14
N GLU A 42 36.68 -3.63 -26.55
CA GLU A 42 37.26 -4.58 -27.52
C GLU A 42 37.35 -6.02 -27.02
N ASP A 43 37.30 -6.23 -25.70
CA ASP A 43 37.29 -7.56 -25.06
C ASP A 43 35.88 -8.17 -24.94
N LEU A 44 34.84 -7.45 -25.30
CA LEU A 44 33.48 -7.97 -25.32
C LEU A 44 33.32 -9.04 -26.42
N GLU A 45 32.65 -10.15 -26.11
CA GLU A 45 32.35 -11.16 -27.12
C GLU A 45 31.46 -10.57 -28.22
N GLY A 46 31.85 -10.78 -29.48
CA GLY A 46 31.18 -10.19 -30.65
C GLY A 46 31.71 -8.83 -31.05
N ALA A 47 32.71 -8.30 -30.32
CA ALA A 47 33.32 -7.01 -30.68
C ALA A 47 34.28 -7.12 -31.88
N ASP A 48 34.18 -6.14 -32.77
CA ASP A 48 35.24 -5.81 -33.73
C ASP A 48 36.03 -4.63 -33.14
N LEU A 49 37.37 -4.63 -33.33
CA LEU A 49 38.23 -3.54 -32.89
C LEU A 49 38.03 -2.32 -33.76
N TRP A 50 37.58 -1.24 -33.18
CA TRP A 50 37.42 0.06 -33.83
C TRP A 50 38.40 1.09 -33.25
N THR A 51 38.95 1.98 -34.05
CA THR A 51 39.81 3.10 -33.64
C THR A 51 39.27 4.45 -34.14
N SER A 52 38.17 4.45 -34.92
CA SER A 52 37.48 5.65 -35.40
C SER A 52 36.09 5.26 -35.89
N ILE A 53 35.09 6.16 -35.78
CA ILE A 53 33.75 6.02 -36.33
C ILE A 53 33.60 7.06 -37.44
N TYR A 54 33.35 6.61 -38.69
CA TYR A 54 33.28 7.45 -39.90
C TYR A 54 34.52 8.36 -40.03
N GLU A 55 34.32 9.63 -40.38
CA GLU A 55 35.40 10.63 -40.44
C GLU A 55 35.70 11.24 -39.08
N ASN A 56 34.87 11.01 -38.11
CA ASN A 56 35.04 11.50 -36.73
C ASN A 56 35.89 10.51 -35.94
N LYS A 57 37.11 10.93 -35.59
CA LYS A 57 37.91 10.22 -34.62
C LYS A 57 37.41 10.63 -33.23
N ILE A 58 37.03 9.65 -32.42
CA ILE A 58 36.86 9.85 -30.99
C ILE A 58 38.24 9.50 -30.36
N PRO A 59 39.04 10.48 -30.01
CA PRO A 59 40.36 10.24 -29.42
C PRO A 59 40.21 9.79 -27.97
N ASP A 60 41.34 9.37 -27.38
CA ASP A 60 41.46 9.08 -25.97
C ASP A 60 40.58 7.91 -25.46
N TYR A 61 40.36 6.90 -26.32
CA TYR A 61 39.82 5.60 -25.89
C TYR A 61 40.86 4.89 -25.00
N SER A 62 40.40 4.01 -24.12
CA SER A 62 41.24 3.10 -23.36
C SER A 62 41.64 1.89 -24.21
N GLY A 63 42.59 1.06 -23.71
CA GLY A 63 42.96 -0.15 -24.43
C GLY A 63 43.60 0.06 -25.81
N GLU A 64 43.32 -0.86 -26.73
CA GLU A 64 43.80 -0.83 -28.11
C GLU A 64 42.80 -0.18 -29.06
N GLY A 65 41.51 0.01 -28.62
CA GLY A 65 40.46 0.57 -29.42
C GLY A 65 39.14 0.59 -28.61
N PHE A 66 38.05 0.36 -29.28
CA PHE A 66 36.70 0.28 -28.71
C PHE A 66 35.77 -0.64 -29.50
N ALA A 67 34.71 -1.12 -28.90
CA ALA A 67 33.64 -1.81 -29.64
C ALA A 67 32.64 -0.81 -30.21
N TYR A 68 32.10 -1.10 -31.38
CA TYR A 68 31.01 -0.33 -31.99
C TYR A 68 29.81 -1.24 -32.23
N LEU A 69 28.76 -1.05 -31.46
CA LEU A 69 27.54 -1.86 -31.55
C LEU A 69 26.73 -1.51 -32.79
N THR A 70 27.06 -2.13 -33.90
CA THR A 70 26.42 -1.89 -35.22
C THR A 70 25.37 -2.93 -35.57
N ASN A 71 25.55 -4.16 -35.10
CA ASN A 71 24.59 -5.27 -35.26
C ASN A 71 24.85 -6.33 -34.19
N GLY A 72 23.91 -7.24 -34.01
CA GLY A 72 24.03 -8.35 -33.06
C GLY A 72 24.07 -7.90 -31.59
N ALA A 73 24.96 -8.51 -30.86
CA ALA A 73 25.16 -8.22 -29.43
C ALA A 73 26.65 -8.17 -29.07
N LEU A 74 26.98 -7.39 -28.05
CA LEU A 74 28.28 -7.38 -27.39
C LEU A 74 28.10 -7.93 -25.98
N THR A 75 28.73 -9.06 -25.65
CA THR A 75 28.42 -9.84 -24.46
C THR A 75 29.66 -10.04 -23.57
N PHE A 76 29.45 -10.14 -22.28
CA PHE A 76 30.42 -10.62 -21.33
C PHE A 76 29.76 -11.34 -20.17
N ASN A 77 30.50 -12.20 -19.49
CA ASN A 77 30.07 -12.88 -18.29
C ASN A 77 30.81 -12.32 -17.07
N VAL A 78 30.08 -12.16 -15.97
CA VAL A 78 30.66 -11.74 -14.70
C VAL A 78 30.09 -12.61 -13.56
N THR A 79 30.97 -13.01 -12.64
CA THR A 79 30.52 -13.72 -11.43
C THR A 79 30.40 -12.75 -10.28
N VAL A 80 29.21 -12.66 -9.67
CA VAL A 80 28.97 -11.84 -8.48
C VAL A 80 28.85 -12.72 -7.23
N PRO A 81 29.31 -12.23 -6.06
CA PRO A 81 29.39 -13.06 -4.86
C PRO A 81 28.03 -13.30 -4.18
N GLU A 82 27.05 -12.44 -4.39
CA GLU A 82 25.76 -12.45 -3.72
C GLU A 82 24.66 -11.94 -4.63
N ASP A 83 23.42 -12.32 -4.36
CA ASP A 83 22.24 -11.69 -4.95
C ASP A 83 22.21 -10.22 -4.56
N GLY A 84 21.89 -9.33 -5.51
CA GLY A 84 21.87 -7.90 -5.20
C GLY A 84 21.74 -7.00 -6.42
N MET A 85 21.83 -5.72 -6.12
CA MET A 85 21.78 -4.65 -7.12
C MET A 85 23.19 -4.16 -7.41
N TYR A 86 23.46 -4.00 -8.70
CA TYR A 86 24.77 -3.59 -9.21
C TYR A 86 24.62 -2.40 -10.15
N GLN A 87 25.46 -1.40 -9.98
CA GLN A 87 25.52 -0.22 -10.82
C GLN A 87 26.27 -0.55 -12.10
N LEU A 88 25.61 -0.40 -13.26
CA LEU A 88 26.19 -0.60 -14.58
C LEU A 88 26.52 0.76 -15.19
N ASN A 89 27.80 0.99 -15.45
CA ASN A 89 28.29 2.18 -16.14
C ASN A 89 29.03 1.78 -17.43
N VAL A 90 28.82 2.57 -18.47
CA VAL A 90 29.47 2.39 -19.78
C VAL A 90 30.20 3.68 -20.13
N ARG A 91 31.52 3.61 -20.30
CA ARG A 91 32.24 4.68 -20.95
C ARG A 91 32.01 4.55 -22.45
N GLY A 92 31.16 5.42 -22.99
CA GLY A 92 30.63 5.30 -24.34
C GLY A 92 30.44 6.64 -25.06
N ALA A 93 30.11 6.55 -26.35
CA ALA A 93 29.75 7.68 -27.19
C ALA A 93 28.63 7.34 -28.16
N GLN A 94 27.68 8.26 -28.32
CA GLN A 94 26.59 8.19 -29.29
C GLN A 94 26.61 9.46 -30.14
N ILE A 95 27.00 9.35 -31.44
CA ILE A 95 27.24 10.50 -32.32
C ILE A 95 26.29 10.57 -33.51
N LEU A 96 25.21 9.79 -33.50
CA LEU A 96 24.34 9.67 -34.69
C LEU A 96 23.02 10.44 -34.58
N SER A 97 22.60 10.84 -33.36
CA SER A 97 21.35 11.54 -33.14
C SER A 97 21.46 12.53 -31.98
N GLU A 98 21.18 13.80 -32.28
CA GLU A 98 21.10 14.86 -31.25
C GLU A 98 19.90 14.66 -30.31
N GLU A 99 18.84 13.99 -30.80
CA GLU A 99 17.65 13.62 -29.99
C GLU A 99 17.89 12.44 -29.03
N GLY A 100 19.09 11.85 -29.07
CA GLY A 100 19.43 10.64 -28.36
C GLY A 100 19.05 9.37 -29.10
N ARG A 101 19.48 8.22 -28.57
CA ARG A 101 19.15 6.88 -29.09
C ARG A 101 18.95 5.89 -27.97
N MET A 102 17.89 5.11 -28.08
CA MET A 102 17.62 4.03 -27.14
C MET A 102 18.68 2.93 -27.30
N GLN A 103 19.31 2.60 -26.21
CA GLN A 103 20.23 1.48 -26.05
C GLN A 103 19.54 0.40 -25.20
N THR A 104 19.82 -0.85 -25.52
CA THR A 104 19.25 -1.99 -24.81
C THR A 104 20.37 -2.87 -24.27
N VAL A 105 20.29 -3.23 -22.99
CA VAL A 105 21.13 -4.23 -22.35
C VAL A 105 20.27 -5.33 -21.77
N THR A 106 20.70 -6.57 -21.84
CA THR A 106 20.05 -7.68 -21.12
C THR A 106 20.97 -8.22 -20.02
N ILE A 107 20.37 -8.55 -18.90
CA ILE A 107 21.04 -9.24 -17.80
C ILE A 107 20.33 -10.58 -17.60
N ASN A 108 21.02 -11.68 -17.88
CA ASN A 108 20.42 -13.02 -17.87
C ASN A 108 19.13 -13.11 -18.71
N GLY A 109 19.07 -12.37 -19.83
CA GLY A 109 17.91 -12.31 -20.71
C GLY A 109 16.80 -11.32 -20.32
N VAL A 110 16.87 -10.68 -19.14
CA VAL A 110 15.97 -9.60 -18.73
C VAL A 110 16.43 -8.28 -19.34
N GLU A 111 15.52 -7.58 -20.00
CA GLU A 111 15.82 -6.40 -20.80
C GLU A 111 15.74 -5.11 -19.97
N TYR A 112 16.76 -4.27 -20.13
CA TYR A 112 16.84 -2.91 -19.65
C TYR A 112 17.10 -1.97 -20.82
N SER A 113 16.41 -0.85 -20.92
CA SER A 113 16.57 0.12 -22.00
C SER A 113 16.78 1.52 -21.45
N LYS A 114 17.65 2.28 -22.13
CA LYS A 114 17.94 3.67 -21.79
C LYS A 114 18.17 4.49 -23.05
N THR A 115 17.57 5.67 -23.12
CA THR A 115 17.92 6.65 -24.14
C THR A 115 19.23 7.34 -23.77
N VAL A 116 20.24 7.15 -24.61
CA VAL A 116 21.57 7.78 -24.46
C VAL A 116 21.57 9.05 -25.30
N PRO A 117 21.81 10.23 -24.71
CA PRO A 117 21.94 11.49 -25.42
C PRO A 117 23.10 11.49 -26.44
N TYR A 118 23.16 12.54 -27.26
CA TYR A 118 24.31 12.76 -28.13
C TYR A 118 25.56 13.05 -27.31
N TYR A 119 26.62 12.26 -27.50
CA TYR A 119 27.94 12.44 -26.91
C TYR A 119 29.00 12.27 -27.99
N ASP A 120 29.68 13.36 -28.34
CA ASP A 120 30.77 13.41 -29.35
C ASP A 120 32.15 13.14 -28.75
N LYS A 121 32.18 12.74 -27.46
CA LYS A 121 33.38 12.35 -26.70
C LYS A 121 33.03 11.21 -25.75
N TRP A 122 34.03 10.50 -25.28
CA TRP A 122 33.83 9.48 -24.27
C TRP A 122 33.21 10.08 -23.01
N THR A 123 32.09 9.52 -22.61
CA THR A 123 31.29 9.95 -21.46
C THR A 123 30.98 8.73 -20.63
N ASP A 124 31.07 8.86 -19.31
CA ASP A 124 30.59 7.84 -18.40
C ASP A 124 29.06 7.89 -18.38
N ILE A 125 28.46 6.88 -18.99
CA ILE A 125 27.01 6.74 -19.15
C ILE A 125 26.53 5.79 -18.07
N ASP A 126 25.73 6.32 -17.15
CA ASP A 126 25.03 5.54 -16.15
C ASP A 126 23.89 4.74 -16.82
N PHE A 127 24.00 3.41 -16.89
CA PHE A 127 22.94 2.52 -17.36
C PHE A 127 21.94 2.13 -16.27
N GLY A 128 22.15 2.62 -15.05
CA GLY A 128 21.28 2.38 -13.92
C GLY A 128 21.71 1.19 -13.08
N VAL A 129 20.87 0.88 -12.12
CA VAL A 129 21.07 -0.23 -11.19
C VAL A 129 20.34 -1.45 -11.71
N VAL A 130 21.05 -2.59 -11.82
CA VAL A 130 20.53 -3.84 -12.39
C VAL A 130 20.61 -4.95 -11.36
N ARG A 131 19.61 -5.85 -11.37
CA ARG A 131 19.57 -7.00 -10.46
C ARG A 131 20.42 -8.15 -10.99
N MET A 132 21.26 -8.73 -10.14
CA MET A 132 22.06 -9.91 -10.43
C MET A 132 21.89 -10.97 -9.36
N LYS A 133 22.03 -12.23 -9.76
CA LYS A 133 22.03 -13.39 -8.86
C LYS A 133 23.45 -13.82 -8.53
N ALA A 134 23.68 -14.33 -7.34
CA ALA A 134 24.96 -14.93 -6.96
C ALA A 134 25.41 -15.97 -8.01
N GLY A 135 26.68 -15.92 -8.38
CA GLY A 135 27.22 -16.75 -9.44
C GLY A 135 27.40 -16.03 -10.76
N GLU A 136 27.45 -16.76 -11.86
CA GLU A 136 27.68 -16.23 -13.21
C GLU A 136 26.45 -15.54 -13.76
N ASN A 137 26.64 -14.33 -14.29
CA ASN A 137 25.59 -13.53 -14.95
C ASN A 137 26.09 -13.12 -16.35
N GLU A 138 25.23 -13.26 -17.35
CA GLU A 138 25.45 -12.80 -18.71
C GLU A 138 24.92 -11.38 -18.89
N ILE A 139 25.75 -10.49 -19.42
CA ILE A 139 25.40 -9.12 -19.76
C ILE A 139 25.61 -8.92 -21.26
N SER A 140 24.55 -8.51 -21.98
CA SER A 140 24.60 -8.33 -23.43
C SER A 140 24.03 -6.99 -23.85
N PHE A 141 24.83 -6.14 -24.48
CA PHE A 141 24.36 -4.94 -25.17
C PHE A 141 23.82 -5.34 -26.55
N ILE A 142 22.54 -5.12 -26.80
CA ILE A 142 21.85 -5.59 -27.98
C ILE A 142 21.55 -4.42 -28.93
N ASN A 143 21.96 -4.54 -30.18
CA ASN A 143 21.60 -3.54 -31.18
C ASN A 143 20.16 -3.71 -31.64
N LYS A 144 19.28 -2.84 -31.16
CA LYS A 144 17.91 -2.65 -31.69
C LYS A 144 17.76 -1.37 -32.50
N TYR A 145 18.84 -0.79 -33.03
CA TYR A 145 18.93 0.50 -33.71
C TYR A 145 19.68 1.58 -32.91
N GLY A 146 20.34 1.22 -31.79
CA GLY A 146 21.05 2.18 -30.93
C GLY A 146 22.33 2.74 -31.56
N TYR A 147 23.22 1.88 -32.01
CA TYR A 147 24.53 2.24 -32.57
C TYR A 147 25.37 3.08 -31.61
N MET A 148 25.88 2.49 -30.57
CA MET A 148 26.74 3.13 -29.57
C MET A 148 28.18 2.60 -29.69
N ALA A 149 29.15 3.48 -29.49
CA ALA A 149 30.53 3.09 -29.22
C ALA A 149 30.72 2.82 -27.74
N ILE A 150 31.35 1.71 -27.39
CA ILE A 150 31.66 1.26 -26.04
C ILE A 150 33.17 1.17 -25.89
N ASP A 151 33.74 2.04 -25.06
CA ASP A 151 35.13 2.06 -24.73
C ASP A 151 35.44 1.07 -23.58
N SER A 152 34.65 1.13 -22.53
CA SER A 152 34.75 0.19 -21.42
C SER A 152 33.42 0.06 -20.67
N VAL A 153 33.28 -1.03 -19.91
CA VAL A 153 32.15 -1.28 -19.04
C VAL A 153 32.65 -1.47 -17.60
N THR A 154 32.00 -0.81 -16.68
CA THR A 154 32.26 -0.92 -15.24
C THR A 154 31.03 -1.43 -14.53
N LEU A 155 31.18 -2.41 -13.64
CA LEU A 155 30.16 -2.90 -12.76
C LEU A 155 30.62 -2.76 -11.31
N SER A 156 29.80 -2.14 -10.48
CA SER A 156 30.07 -1.98 -9.05
C SER A 156 28.84 -2.38 -8.23
N LYS A 157 29.02 -2.72 -6.96
CA LYS A 157 27.89 -2.89 -6.07
C LYS A 157 27.13 -1.55 -6.00
N ALA A 158 25.80 -1.60 -6.09
CA ALA A 158 25.00 -0.39 -6.00
C ALA A 158 25.10 0.23 -4.61
N VAL A 159 25.12 1.55 -4.56
CA VAL A 159 25.09 2.35 -3.33
C VAL A 159 23.80 3.15 -3.35
N PHE A 160 22.94 2.91 -2.37
CA PHE A 160 21.67 3.58 -2.24
C PHE A 160 21.77 4.76 -1.27
N PRO A 161 20.98 5.83 -1.49
CA PRO A 161 20.83 6.91 -0.53
C PRO A 161 20.27 6.40 0.81
N ASP A 162 20.56 7.15 1.87
CA ASP A 162 19.95 6.93 3.17
C ASP A 162 18.53 7.52 3.19
N VAL A 163 17.52 6.66 3.15
CA VAL A 163 16.11 7.06 3.09
C VAL A 163 15.59 7.56 4.45
N THR A 164 16.31 7.30 5.54
CA THR A 164 15.92 7.76 6.89
C THR A 164 16.05 9.27 7.07
N GLN A 165 16.52 9.98 6.05
CA GLN A 165 16.58 11.44 6.01
C GLN A 165 15.27 12.11 5.59
N ALA A 166 14.22 11.34 5.30
CA ALA A 166 12.88 11.86 5.03
C ALA A 166 12.37 12.74 6.19
N ASP A 167 11.45 13.66 5.88
CA ASP A 167 10.85 14.52 6.89
C ASP A 167 10.03 13.70 7.90
N SER A 168 10.22 13.98 9.19
CA SER A 168 9.47 13.36 10.29
C SER A 168 8.34 14.25 10.81
N ALA A 169 8.24 15.48 10.32
CA ALA A 169 7.19 16.42 10.63
C ALA A 169 6.12 16.42 9.53
N THR A 170 4.87 16.63 9.92
CA THR A 170 3.75 16.81 8.99
C THR A 170 3.89 18.11 8.20
N CYS A 171 3.41 18.15 6.95
CA CYS A 171 3.32 19.35 6.13
C CYS A 171 2.33 20.37 6.74
N ASP A 172 1.29 19.90 7.43
CA ASP A 172 0.44 20.74 8.27
C ASP A 172 1.13 21.03 9.61
N PRO A 173 1.55 22.29 9.89
CA PRO A 173 2.20 22.64 11.15
C PRO A 173 1.25 22.57 12.36
N ASP A 174 -0.06 22.68 12.12
CA ASP A 174 -1.10 22.67 13.14
C ASP A 174 -1.72 21.27 13.32
N ALA A 175 -1.17 20.24 12.67
CA ALA A 175 -1.63 18.85 12.81
C ALA A 175 -1.81 18.46 14.29
N THR A 176 -2.82 17.62 14.54
CA THR A 176 -3.15 17.17 15.90
C THR A 176 -1.98 16.43 16.56
N PRO A 177 -1.94 16.34 17.89
CA PRO A 177 -0.90 15.57 18.58
C PRO A 177 -0.85 14.11 18.12
N GLU A 178 -2.00 13.48 17.89
CA GLU A 178 -2.15 12.10 17.40
C GLU A 178 -1.57 11.94 15.99
N THR A 179 -1.85 12.90 15.10
CA THR A 179 -1.32 12.94 13.74
C THR A 179 0.21 13.07 13.73
N LYS A 180 0.73 13.97 14.55
CA LYS A 180 2.19 14.14 14.74
C LYS A 180 2.83 12.89 15.34
N ALA A 181 2.14 12.21 16.26
CA ALA A 181 2.62 10.98 16.86
C ALA A 181 2.68 9.85 15.80
N LEU A 182 1.63 9.68 15.01
CA LEU A 182 1.61 8.71 13.91
C LEU A 182 2.73 9.01 12.89
N MET A 183 2.86 10.26 12.42
CA MET A 183 3.92 10.63 11.47
C MET A 183 5.32 10.29 12.00
N LYS A 184 5.57 10.56 13.27
CA LYS A 184 6.83 10.21 13.93
C LYS A 184 7.06 8.70 13.94
N TYR A 185 6.03 7.89 14.21
CA TYR A 185 6.13 6.44 14.16
C TYR A 185 6.44 5.95 12.74
N LEU A 186 5.68 6.40 11.74
CA LEU A 186 5.90 6.05 10.33
C LEU A 186 7.35 6.32 9.91
N HIS A 187 7.86 7.52 10.24
CA HIS A 187 9.26 7.86 9.99
C HIS A 187 10.24 6.92 10.72
N SER A 188 9.94 6.50 11.93
CA SER A 188 10.82 5.64 12.72
C SER A 188 11.01 4.23 12.16
N VAL A 189 10.00 3.71 11.45
CA VAL A 189 10.01 2.39 10.82
C VAL A 189 10.44 2.44 9.34
N TYR A 190 10.34 3.61 8.69
CA TYR A 190 10.70 3.78 7.29
C TYR A 190 12.16 3.43 7.02
N GLY A 191 12.40 2.71 5.92
CA GLY A 191 13.72 2.21 5.56
C GLY A 191 14.21 1.00 6.37
N LYS A 192 13.39 0.49 7.31
CA LYS A 192 13.70 -0.68 8.16
C LYS A 192 12.64 -1.76 8.05
N HIS A 193 11.38 -1.38 8.06
CA HIS A 193 10.22 -2.27 8.02
C HIS A 193 9.20 -1.77 7.02
N VAL A 194 8.28 -2.64 6.64
CA VAL A 194 7.14 -2.37 5.77
C VAL A 194 5.86 -2.67 6.55
N LEU A 195 4.93 -1.73 6.62
CA LEU A 195 3.63 -1.97 7.25
C LEU A 195 2.71 -2.72 6.30
N SER A 196 2.03 -3.74 6.79
CA SER A 196 1.00 -4.46 6.02
C SER A 196 -0.29 -3.67 5.95
N GLY A 197 -0.95 -3.67 4.80
CA GLY A 197 -2.22 -2.99 4.60
C GLY A 197 -3.18 -3.79 3.73
N GLN A 198 -4.47 -3.58 3.97
CA GLN A 198 -5.57 -4.15 3.22
C GLN A 198 -6.68 -3.12 3.08
N GLN A 199 -7.14 -2.91 1.86
CA GLN A 199 -8.34 -2.11 1.59
C GLN A 199 -9.57 -2.90 2.01
N GLU A 200 -10.50 -2.28 2.77
CA GLU A 200 -11.79 -2.91 3.01
C GLU A 200 -12.66 -2.87 1.75
N ILE A 201 -13.60 -3.79 1.65
CA ILE A 201 -14.55 -3.78 0.56
C ILE A 201 -15.42 -2.51 0.64
N TYR A 202 -15.50 -1.81 -0.48
CA TYR A 202 -16.27 -0.61 -0.61
C TYR A 202 -17.78 -0.91 -0.67
N GLY A 203 -18.54 -0.15 0.10
CA GLY A 203 -19.97 0.03 -0.13
C GLY A 203 -20.88 -1.16 0.15
N GLY A 204 -20.54 -2.09 1.02
CA GLY A 204 -21.50 -3.13 1.35
C GLY A 204 -20.94 -4.45 1.87
N GLY A 205 -19.64 -4.55 2.04
CA GLY A 205 -19.01 -5.76 2.54
C GLY A 205 -19.31 -7.01 1.68
N HIS A 206 -18.87 -8.17 2.15
CA HIS A 206 -19.30 -9.45 1.63
C HIS A 206 -20.61 -9.83 2.31
N SER A 207 -21.71 -9.93 1.54
CA SER A 207 -23.01 -10.30 2.09
C SER A 207 -23.04 -11.75 2.53
N VAL A 208 -23.34 -11.98 3.80
CA VAL A 208 -23.47 -13.32 4.38
C VAL A 208 -24.93 -13.64 4.64
N GLU A 209 -25.48 -14.59 3.90
CA GLU A 209 -26.82 -15.11 4.10
C GLU A 209 -26.93 -15.85 5.43
N THR A 210 -28.00 -15.62 6.17
CA THR A 210 -28.24 -16.26 7.47
C THR A 210 -29.41 -17.22 7.43
N THR A 211 -29.64 -17.93 8.53
CA THR A 211 -30.85 -18.71 8.76
C THR A 211 -31.96 -17.91 9.43
N ILE A 212 -31.73 -16.64 9.76
CA ILE A 212 -32.71 -15.75 10.39
C ILE A 212 -33.87 -15.51 9.43
N ARG A 213 -35.11 -15.67 9.93
CA ARG A 213 -36.35 -15.42 9.18
C ARG A 213 -37.33 -14.66 10.04
N TYR A 214 -38.15 -13.84 9.39
CA TYR A 214 -39.29 -13.23 10.05
C TYR A 214 -40.46 -14.22 10.12
N ASP A 215 -40.90 -14.55 11.34
CA ASP A 215 -42.11 -15.34 11.61
C ASP A 215 -43.29 -14.40 11.86
N ALA A 216 -44.15 -14.22 10.84
CA ALA A 216 -45.30 -13.35 10.92
C ALA A 216 -46.38 -13.82 11.92
N ALA A 217 -46.42 -15.11 12.29
CA ALA A 217 -47.37 -15.62 13.26
C ALA A 217 -46.97 -15.28 14.70
N GLN A 218 -45.67 -15.18 14.95
CA GLN A 218 -45.16 -14.80 16.26
C GLN A 218 -44.71 -13.33 16.33
N ASP A 219 -44.68 -12.65 15.18
CA ASP A 219 -44.13 -11.29 15.01
C ASP A 219 -42.70 -11.16 15.55
N LYS A 220 -41.81 -12.12 15.15
CA LYS A 220 -40.44 -12.25 15.61
C LYS A 220 -39.46 -12.58 14.47
N CYS A 221 -38.24 -12.11 14.57
CA CYS A 221 -37.12 -12.60 13.79
C CYS A 221 -36.41 -13.72 14.57
N ILE A 222 -36.31 -14.91 14.01
CA ILE A 222 -35.73 -16.11 14.65
C ILE A 222 -34.84 -16.85 13.66
N ASP A 223 -33.78 -17.49 14.17
CA ASP A 223 -32.94 -18.39 13.38
C ASP A 223 -33.37 -19.87 13.50
N SER A 224 -32.64 -20.75 12.84
CA SER A 224 -32.93 -22.20 12.85
C SER A 224 -32.84 -22.83 14.23
N ASP A 225 -32.10 -22.24 15.15
CA ASP A 225 -31.87 -22.73 16.51
C ASP A 225 -32.87 -22.12 17.51
N GLY A 226 -33.71 -21.19 17.04
CA GLY A 226 -34.74 -20.54 17.82
C GLY A 226 -34.26 -19.31 18.60
N LYS A 227 -33.07 -18.79 18.31
CA LYS A 227 -32.60 -17.51 18.88
C LYS A 227 -33.44 -16.39 18.29
N GLU A 228 -33.91 -15.48 19.15
CA GLU A 228 -34.67 -14.29 18.77
C GLU A 228 -33.71 -13.13 18.48
N TYR A 229 -34.08 -12.30 17.51
CA TYR A 229 -33.37 -11.08 17.12
C TYR A 229 -34.28 -9.88 17.32
N GLU A 230 -33.73 -8.77 17.75
CA GLU A 230 -34.45 -7.52 17.92
C GLU A 230 -34.89 -6.97 16.55
N ILE A 231 -36.17 -6.60 16.44
CA ILE A 231 -36.75 -6.07 15.20
C ILE A 231 -36.70 -4.55 15.23
N ASP A 232 -36.13 -3.94 14.19
CA ASP A 232 -36.32 -2.53 13.93
C ASP A 232 -37.78 -2.29 13.43
N ARG A 233 -38.62 -1.84 14.35
CA ARG A 233 -40.07 -1.65 14.10
C ARG A 233 -40.35 -0.51 13.15
N ASP A 234 -39.42 0.44 12.96
CA ASP A 234 -39.55 1.56 12.04
C ASP A 234 -39.26 1.15 10.59
N SER A 235 -38.63 -0.02 10.41
CA SER A 235 -38.30 -0.60 9.10
C SER A 235 -39.41 -1.51 8.51
N GLU A 236 -40.67 -1.40 8.96
CA GLU A 236 -41.79 -2.22 8.49
C GLU A 236 -42.05 -2.03 6.99
N ALA A 237 -42.18 -3.12 6.25
CA ALA A 237 -42.43 -3.14 4.82
C ALA A 237 -43.38 -4.28 4.43
N VAL A 238 -43.81 -4.29 3.17
CA VAL A 238 -44.64 -5.33 2.58
C VAL A 238 -44.01 -5.81 1.29
N ASP A 239 -43.82 -7.13 1.15
CA ASP A 239 -43.24 -7.71 -0.06
C ASP A 239 -44.23 -7.64 -1.25
N LYS A 240 -43.79 -8.00 -2.45
CA LYS A 240 -44.58 -8.03 -3.67
C LYS A 240 -45.81 -8.95 -3.59
N ASP A 241 -45.83 -9.90 -2.68
CA ASP A 241 -46.92 -10.86 -2.46
C ASP A 241 -47.89 -10.38 -1.35
N GLY A 242 -47.61 -9.21 -0.75
CA GLY A 242 -48.43 -8.60 0.28
C GLY A 242 -48.13 -9.10 1.70
N ASN A 243 -47.03 -9.79 1.90
CA ASN A 243 -46.61 -10.26 3.23
C ASN A 243 -45.84 -9.16 3.93
N LYS A 244 -46.14 -8.93 5.21
CA LYS A 244 -45.40 -8.04 6.08
C LYS A 244 -44.03 -8.61 6.39
N PHE A 245 -43.01 -7.75 6.41
CA PHE A 245 -41.68 -8.02 6.93
C PHE A 245 -41.08 -6.74 7.52
N TYR A 246 -39.88 -6.81 8.05
CA TYR A 246 -39.06 -5.68 8.49
C TYR A 246 -37.75 -5.71 7.75
N TRP A 247 -37.24 -4.55 7.31
CA TRP A 247 -36.00 -4.47 6.60
C TRP A 247 -34.80 -4.86 7.49
N HIS A 248 -34.88 -4.56 8.80
CA HIS A 248 -33.78 -4.77 9.71
C HIS A 248 -34.17 -5.55 10.96
N CYS A 249 -33.28 -6.44 11.39
CA CYS A 249 -33.25 -7.00 12.73
C CYS A 249 -31.79 -7.02 13.22
N SER A 250 -31.59 -7.15 14.52
CA SER A 250 -30.26 -7.08 15.12
C SER A 250 -30.08 -8.06 16.28
N ASP A 251 -28.85 -8.35 16.61
CA ASP A 251 -28.42 -8.87 17.90
C ASP A 251 -27.39 -7.88 18.51
N GLU A 252 -26.76 -8.26 19.61
CA GLU A 252 -25.80 -7.41 20.33
C GLU A 252 -24.56 -7.00 19.48
N LYS A 253 -24.32 -7.69 18.38
CA LYS A 253 -23.11 -7.53 17.60
C LYS A 253 -23.36 -6.99 16.19
N ARG A 254 -24.55 -7.23 15.59
CA ARG A 254 -24.77 -7.03 14.16
C ARG A 254 -26.18 -6.60 13.86
N THR A 255 -26.32 -5.78 12.83
CA THR A 255 -27.57 -5.51 12.13
C THR A 255 -27.65 -6.40 10.89
N TYR A 256 -28.83 -6.96 10.66
CA TYR A 256 -29.14 -7.86 9.56
C TYR A 256 -30.20 -7.24 8.69
N THR A 257 -30.00 -7.26 7.38
CA THR A 257 -30.92 -6.71 6.38
C THR A 257 -31.69 -7.81 5.69
N TYR A 258 -33.00 -7.62 5.50
CA TYR A 258 -33.87 -8.60 4.85
C TYR A 258 -33.56 -8.75 3.36
N ASN A 259 -33.39 -9.99 2.91
CA ASN A 259 -33.24 -10.36 1.51
C ASN A 259 -34.57 -10.90 0.98
N GLU A 260 -35.26 -10.13 0.15
CA GLU A 260 -36.56 -10.52 -0.42
C GLU A 260 -36.47 -11.77 -1.29
N GLN A 261 -35.36 -12.00 -1.98
CA GLN A 261 -35.17 -13.15 -2.88
C GLN A 261 -35.17 -14.46 -2.11
N ASN A 262 -34.45 -14.50 -1.00
CA ASN A 262 -34.27 -15.71 -0.19
C ASN A 262 -35.16 -15.75 1.06
N ARG A 263 -35.87 -14.66 1.33
CA ARG A 263 -36.75 -14.49 2.51
C ARG A 263 -36.08 -14.81 3.82
N ASN A 264 -34.82 -14.38 3.91
CA ASN A 264 -33.98 -14.46 5.09
C ASN A 264 -33.27 -13.13 5.32
N TYR A 265 -32.50 -13.05 6.36
CA TYR A 265 -31.66 -11.88 6.62
C TYR A 265 -30.23 -12.15 6.19
N LYS A 266 -29.51 -11.10 5.83
CA LYS A 266 -28.07 -11.12 5.56
C LYS A 266 -27.41 -10.01 6.36
N TYR A 267 -26.12 -10.11 6.53
CA TYR A 267 -25.31 -9.02 7.04
C TYR A 267 -24.09 -8.82 6.14
N ASP A 268 -23.60 -7.62 6.12
CA ASP A 268 -22.40 -7.27 5.39
C ASP A 268 -21.19 -7.54 6.28
N TYR A 269 -20.16 -8.16 5.70
CA TYR A 269 -18.97 -8.59 6.40
C TYR A 269 -17.75 -7.92 5.79
N TYR A 270 -17.20 -6.94 6.48
CA TYR A 270 -16.12 -6.09 6.00
C TYR A 270 -14.72 -6.64 6.27
N ASP A 271 -14.59 -7.66 7.11
CA ASP A 271 -13.30 -8.18 7.56
C ASP A 271 -12.84 -9.44 6.80
N GLN A 272 -13.52 -9.84 5.72
CA GLN A 272 -13.23 -11.10 5.03
C GLN A 272 -11.78 -11.20 4.57
N GLU A 273 -11.23 -10.18 3.94
CA GLU A 273 -9.85 -10.15 3.47
C GLU A 273 -8.85 -10.07 4.63
N PHE A 274 -9.23 -9.38 5.70
CA PHE A 274 -8.44 -9.29 6.93
C PHE A 274 -8.34 -10.64 7.63
N ASP A 275 -9.47 -11.33 7.77
CA ASP A 275 -9.52 -12.68 8.34
C ASP A 275 -8.76 -13.68 7.48
N TYR A 276 -8.81 -13.55 6.14
CA TYR A 276 -8.02 -14.38 5.25
C TYR A 276 -6.51 -14.23 5.52
N CYS A 277 -6.02 -13.01 5.66
CA CYS A 277 -4.62 -12.76 6.03
C CYS A 277 -4.27 -13.38 7.38
N ALA A 278 -5.14 -13.22 8.38
CA ALA A 278 -4.93 -13.76 9.72
C ALA A 278 -4.97 -15.30 9.74
N GLU A 279 -5.87 -15.94 8.99
CA GLU A 279 -5.93 -17.39 8.88
C GLU A 279 -4.65 -17.99 8.27
N LEU A 280 -4.09 -17.35 7.24
CA LEU A 280 -2.86 -17.79 6.61
C LEU A 280 -1.63 -17.63 7.50
N SER A 281 -1.56 -16.54 8.27
CA SER A 281 -0.39 -16.14 9.04
C SER A 281 -0.44 -16.52 10.53
N GLY A 282 -1.45 -17.32 10.93
CA GLY A 282 -1.58 -17.74 12.33
C GLY A 282 -2.06 -16.65 13.29
N GLY A 283 -2.86 -15.72 12.80
CA GLY A 283 -3.55 -14.70 13.59
C GLY A 283 -3.06 -13.27 13.38
N LYS A 284 -2.14 -13.02 12.43
CA LYS A 284 -1.62 -11.68 12.16
C LYS A 284 -2.53 -10.91 11.19
N TYR A 285 -3.10 -9.83 11.67
CA TYR A 285 -3.94 -8.91 10.88
C TYR A 285 -3.10 -7.83 10.20
N PRO A 286 -3.54 -7.25 9.06
CA PRO A 286 -2.93 -6.06 8.48
C PRO A 286 -2.86 -4.91 9.50
N ALA A 287 -1.75 -4.17 9.53
CA ALA A 287 -1.59 -3.01 10.40
C ALA A 287 -2.42 -1.80 9.93
N ILE A 288 -2.61 -1.68 8.61
CA ILE A 288 -3.30 -0.56 7.97
C ILE A 288 -4.62 -1.08 7.36
N ARG A 289 -5.71 -0.37 7.61
CA ARG A 289 -6.99 -0.55 6.95
C ARG A 289 -7.25 0.60 5.99
N GLY A 290 -7.49 0.27 4.73
CA GLY A 290 -7.83 1.25 3.70
C GLY A 290 -9.34 1.46 3.62
N PHE A 291 -9.74 2.70 3.42
CA PHE A 291 -11.12 3.16 3.31
C PHE A 291 -11.32 3.97 2.02
N ASP A 292 -12.57 4.19 1.64
CA ASP A 292 -12.93 5.08 0.54
C ASP A 292 -14.14 5.94 0.94
N PHE A 293 -13.96 7.25 0.89
CA PHE A 293 -15.04 8.20 1.19
C PHE A 293 -15.94 8.50 -0.01
N MET A 294 -15.97 7.64 -1.03
CA MET A 294 -16.76 7.82 -2.25
C MET A 294 -18.24 8.13 -1.98
N ASN A 295 -18.84 7.54 -0.95
CA ASN A 295 -20.26 7.69 -0.63
C ASN A 295 -20.60 9.00 0.09
N TYR A 296 -19.61 9.66 0.69
CA TYR A 296 -19.79 10.98 1.31
C TYR A 296 -19.75 12.05 0.22
N ASN A 297 -20.91 12.25 -0.39
CA ASN A 297 -21.08 13.06 -1.58
C ASN A 297 -22.51 13.62 -1.62
N PRO A 298 -22.73 14.94 -1.83
CA PRO A 298 -24.03 15.58 -1.82
C PRO A 298 -25.00 15.09 -2.91
N LEU A 299 -24.50 14.34 -3.91
CA LEU A 299 -25.34 13.87 -5.03
C LEU A 299 -26.36 12.82 -4.62
N TYR A 300 -26.03 11.89 -3.72
CA TYR A 300 -26.95 10.81 -3.34
C TYR A 300 -27.30 10.75 -1.85
N GLY A 301 -26.65 11.53 -1.02
CA GLY A 301 -27.05 11.76 0.37
C GLY A 301 -27.18 10.51 1.24
N TRP A 302 -26.31 9.51 1.04
CA TRP A 302 -26.23 8.32 1.89
C TRP A 302 -24.79 8.02 2.32
N GLU A 303 -24.65 7.60 3.53
CA GLU A 303 -23.41 7.26 4.18
C GLU A 303 -23.36 5.75 4.41
N ASP A 304 -22.17 5.17 4.41
CA ASP A 304 -21.97 3.73 4.52
C ASP A 304 -21.29 3.30 5.82
N GLY A 305 -21.10 4.23 6.78
CA GLY A 305 -20.48 3.97 8.05
C GLY A 305 -18.94 3.86 7.98
N THR A 306 -18.30 4.42 6.95
CA THR A 306 -16.84 4.44 6.79
C THR A 306 -16.17 5.16 7.97
N THR A 307 -16.73 6.29 8.39
CA THR A 307 -16.21 7.09 9.52
C THR A 307 -16.21 6.28 10.82
N GLU A 308 -17.30 5.59 11.12
CA GLU A 308 -17.44 4.74 12.30
C GLU A 308 -16.48 3.55 12.28
N ARG A 309 -16.32 2.90 11.13
CA ARG A 309 -15.37 1.78 10.98
C ARG A 309 -13.92 2.25 11.10
N ALA A 310 -13.59 3.45 10.61
CA ALA A 310 -12.27 4.03 10.81
C ALA A 310 -11.99 4.34 12.29
N ILE A 311 -12.99 4.85 13.02
CA ILE A 311 -12.89 5.07 14.48
C ILE A 311 -12.69 3.74 15.20
N GLU A 312 -13.51 2.73 14.92
CA GLU A 312 -13.38 1.39 15.49
C GLU A 312 -11.98 0.82 15.24
N TRP A 313 -11.50 0.84 13.99
CA TRP A 313 -10.19 0.30 13.64
C TRP A 313 -9.05 0.94 14.43
N VAL A 314 -9.07 2.27 14.55
CA VAL A 314 -8.01 3.02 15.22
C VAL A 314 -8.14 2.94 16.76
N LYS A 315 -9.35 3.14 17.29
CA LYS A 315 -9.55 3.27 18.74
C LYS A 315 -9.71 1.94 19.47
N GLU A 316 -10.36 0.97 18.83
CA GLU A 316 -10.66 -0.31 19.49
C GLU A 316 -9.65 -1.40 19.12
N ARG A 317 -9.12 -1.36 17.87
CA ARG A 317 -8.15 -2.35 17.41
C ARG A 317 -6.70 -1.84 17.37
N GLY A 318 -6.48 -0.54 17.54
CA GLY A 318 -5.15 0.06 17.59
C GLY A 318 -4.45 0.15 16.23
N GLY A 319 -5.18 -0.05 15.12
CA GLY A 319 -4.65 -0.04 13.77
C GLY A 319 -4.45 1.36 13.21
N ILE A 320 -3.93 1.45 11.99
CA ILE A 320 -3.72 2.68 11.22
C ILE A 320 -4.79 2.75 10.13
N ALA A 321 -5.39 3.94 9.91
CA ALA A 321 -6.35 4.17 8.86
C ALA A 321 -5.72 4.93 7.69
N THR A 322 -5.95 4.45 6.45
CA THR A 322 -5.70 5.20 5.21
C THR A 322 -6.98 5.33 4.41
N ALA A 323 -7.14 6.40 3.64
CA ALA A 323 -8.32 6.56 2.81
C ALA A 323 -8.03 7.25 1.49
N CYS A 324 -8.72 6.80 0.44
CA CYS A 324 -8.83 7.48 -0.84
C CYS A 324 -10.22 8.13 -0.99
N TRP A 325 -10.41 8.82 -2.10
CA TRP A 325 -11.67 9.48 -2.42
C TRP A 325 -11.99 9.38 -3.91
N HIS A 326 -12.80 8.39 -4.29
CA HIS A 326 -13.34 8.33 -5.64
C HIS A 326 -14.51 9.30 -5.76
N ILE A 327 -14.18 10.59 -5.78
CA ILE A 327 -15.16 11.68 -5.81
C ILE A 327 -15.99 11.67 -7.11
N ASN A 328 -17.27 11.47 -6.96
CA ASN A 328 -18.22 11.47 -8.07
C ASN A 328 -18.72 12.87 -8.40
N ILE A 329 -18.84 13.13 -9.70
CA ILE A 329 -19.46 14.33 -10.25
C ILE A 329 -20.51 13.92 -11.30
N PRO A 330 -21.52 14.77 -11.60
CA PRO A 330 -22.45 14.51 -12.69
C PRO A 330 -21.75 14.34 -14.04
N THR A 331 -22.17 13.35 -14.83
CA THR A 331 -21.62 13.14 -16.19
C THR A 331 -21.99 14.25 -17.17
N ASP A 332 -23.18 14.85 -17.00
CA ASP A 332 -23.66 16.05 -17.71
C ASP A 332 -23.72 17.20 -16.70
N PHE A 333 -22.56 17.76 -16.38
CA PHE A 333 -22.45 18.82 -15.37
C PHE A 333 -23.06 20.14 -15.84
N ALA A 334 -23.04 20.42 -17.14
CA ALA A 334 -23.63 21.62 -17.69
C ALA A 334 -25.15 21.71 -17.40
N SER A 335 -25.86 20.58 -17.48
CA SER A 335 -27.32 20.51 -17.23
C SER A 335 -27.67 20.27 -15.76
N TYR A 336 -26.71 19.96 -14.90
CA TYR A 336 -26.92 19.72 -13.47
C TYR A 336 -27.29 21.05 -12.77
N GLU A 337 -28.27 21.03 -11.88
CA GLU A 337 -28.57 22.16 -10.99
C GLU A 337 -27.99 21.87 -9.60
N LEU A 338 -27.26 22.84 -9.03
CA LEU A 338 -26.60 22.69 -7.73
C LEU A 338 -27.60 22.30 -6.63
N GLY A 339 -27.31 21.21 -5.93
CA GLY A 339 -28.14 20.67 -4.86
C GLY A 339 -29.19 19.66 -5.30
N ASP A 340 -29.30 19.38 -6.60
CA ASP A 340 -30.18 18.29 -7.07
C ASP A 340 -29.57 16.93 -6.74
N ALA A 341 -30.39 16.01 -6.24
CA ALA A 341 -30.00 14.61 -6.11
C ALA A 341 -29.88 13.96 -7.50
N VAL A 342 -28.81 13.21 -7.70
CA VAL A 342 -28.54 12.56 -8.98
C VAL A 342 -28.40 11.05 -8.76
N ASP A 343 -29.04 10.26 -9.64
CA ASP A 343 -28.88 8.81 -9.66
C ASP A 343 -27.39 8.46 -9.89
N TRP A 344 -26.84 7.52 -9.11
CA TRP A 344 -25.45 7.11 -9.17
C TRP A 344 -25.00 6.69 -10.58
N THR A 345 -25.92 6.19 -11.44
CA THR A 345 -25.63 5.83 -12.84
C THR A 345 -25.37 7.04 -13.76
N LYS A 346 -25.64 8.26 -13.26
CA LYS A 346 -25.40 9.54 -13.94
C LYS A 346 -24.24 10.33 -13.33
N CYS A 347 -23.50 9.70 -12.46
CA CYS A 347 -22.33 10.24 -11.84
C CYS A 347 -21.08 9.46 -12.27
N THR A 348 -19.91 10.06 -12.15
CA THR A 348 -18.66 9.41 -12.47
C THR A 348 -17.51 10.03 -11.68
N TYR A 349 -16.56 9.20 -11.24
CA TYR A 349 -15.24 9.62 -10.82
C TYR A 349 -14.22 9.53 -11.98
N LYS A 350 -14.58 8.84 -13.07
CA LYS A 350 -13.73 8.70 -14.25
C LYS A 350 -13.76 9.97 -15.11
N ASN A 351 -12.86 10.07 -16.06
CA ASN A 351 -12.97 11.06 -17.12
C ASN A 351 -14.25 10.80 -17.95
N GLY A 352 -14.68 11.73 -18.77
CA GLY A 352 -15.92 11.61 -19.56
C GLY A 352 -17.09 12.39 -18.98
N THR A 353 -16.78 13.47 -18.32
CA THR A 353 -17.70 14.53 -17.88
C THR A 353 -17.34 15.84 -18.57
N ASP A 354 -18.28 16.77 -18.61
CA ASP A 354 -18.05 18.15 -19.06
C ASP A 354 -17.70 19.11 -17.92
N PHE A 355 -17.39 18.58 -16.74
CA PHE A 355 -16.87 19.35 -15.61
C PHE A 355 -15.52 19.97 -15.94
N VAL A 356 -15.36 21.27 -15.77
CA VAL A 356 -14.13 22.01 -16.04
C VAL A 356 -13.31 22.09 -14.76
N VAL A 357 -12.26 21.28 -14.65
CA VAL A 357 -11.43 21.15 -13.44
C VAL A 357 -10.80 22.49 -13.04
N ALA A 358 -10.29 23.25 -14.03
CA ALA A 358 -9.70 24.55 -13.78
C ALA A 358 -10.69 25.59 -13.19
N ASN A 359 -11.98 25.31 -13.19
CA ASN A 359 -12.98 26.16 -12.54
C ASN A 359 -13.27 25.72 -11.09
N ALA A 360 -12.96 24.48 -10.69
CA ALA A 360 -13.26 23.96 -9.36
C ALA A 360 -12.61 24.76 -8.22
N TYR A 361 -11.52 25.45 -8.50
CA TYR A 361 -10.81 26.34 -7.54
C TYR A 361 -10.94 27.83 -7.88
N LYS A 362 -11.96 28.23 -8.65
CA LYS A 362 -12.24 29.62 -9.00
C LYS A 362 -13.56 30.08 -8.40
N GLU A 363 -13.48 30.95 -7.40
CA GLU A 363 -14.65 31.53 -6.75
C GLU A 363 -15.69 32.05 -7.75
N GLY A 364 -16.96 31.73 -7.51
CA GLY A 364 -18.11 32.18 -8.29
C GLY A 364 -18.41 31.37 -9.56
N THR A 365 -17.67 30.27 -9.83
CA THR A 365 -18.02 29.32 -10.86
C THR A 365 -18.98 28.24 -10.29
N LYS A 366 -19.71 27.56 -11.17
CA LYS A 366 -20.60 26.46 -10.78
C LYS A 366 -19.81 25.24 -10.28
N GLU A 367 -18.67 24.96 -10.93
CA GLU A 367 -17.78 23.88 -10.57
C GLU A 367 -17.17 24.09 -9.17
N ASN A 368 -16.80 25.34 -8.83
CA ASN A 368 -16.30 25.66 -7.50
C ASN A 368 -17.40 25.47 -6.45
N ALA A 369 -18.60 26.03 -6.67
CA ALA A 369 -19.71 25.85 -5.74
C ALA A 369 -20.10 24.38 -5.53
N TYR A 370 -20.00 23.53 -6.56
CA TYR A 370 -20.21 22.10 -6.44
C TYR A 370 -19.08 21.44 -5.64
N PHE A 371 -17.85 21.79 -5.93
CA PHE A 371 -16.68 21.18 -5.27
C PHE A 371 -16.63 21.57 -3.78
N ASP A 372 -17.01 22.81 -3.45
CA ASP A 372 -17.16 23.26 -2.06
C ASP A 372 -18.18 22.44 -1.28
N MET A 373 -19.32 22.13 -1.89
CA MET A 373 -20.32 21.21 -1.28
C MET A 373 -19.71 19.83 -1.00
N CYS A 374 -18.92 19.30 -1.92
CA CYS A 374 -18.25 18.00 -1.70
C CYS A 374 -17.18 18.08 -0.59
N ILE A 375 -16.46 19.19 -0.50
CA ILE A 375 -15.46 19.43 0.57
C ILE A 375 -16.17 19.57 1.92
N GLU A 376 -17.30 20.28 1.98
CA GLU A 376 -18.09 20.46 3.21
C GLU A 376 -18.53 19.11 3.79
N ASP A 377 -19.15 18.23 2.97
CA ASP A 377 -19.56 16.88 3.39
C ASP A 377 -18.34 16.07 3.91
N LEU A 378 -17.21 16.13 3.20
CA LEU A 378 -16.01 15.41 3.60
C LEU A 378 -15.39 15.97 4.88
N ALA A 379 -15.33 17.31 5.02
CA ALA A 379 -14.79 17.98 6.19
C ALA A 379 -15.58 17.65 7.45
N GLU A 380 -16.91 17.51 7.35
CA GLU A 380 -17.76 17.07 8.46
C GLU A 380 -17.31 15.69 8.98
N GLN A 381 -17.05 14.74 8.09
CA GLN A 381 -16.58 13.39 8.47
C GLN A 381 -15.17 13.44 9.08
N PHE A 382 -14.28 14.24 8.53
CA PHE A 382 -12.91 14.34 9.04
C PHE A 382 -12.85 15.06 10.40
N LEU A 383 -13.73 16.00 10.65
CA LEU A 383 -13.86 16.62 11.98
C LEU A 383 -14.39 15.61 13.01
N ILE A 384 -15.30 14.71 12.63
CA ILE A 384 -15.73 13.61 13.51
C ILE A 384 -14.54 12.69 13.85
N LEU A 385 -13.71 12.33 12.84
CA LEU A 385 -12.47 11.57 13.08
C LEU A 385 -11.52 12.34 14.00
N GLN A 386 -11.33 13.63 13.77
CA GLN A 386 -10.45 14.49 14.56
C GLN A 386 -10.92 14.59 16.02
N GLU A 387 -12.22 14.79 16.27
CA GLU A 387 -12.80 14.85 17.61
C GLU A 387 -12.60 13.53 18.37
N ASN A 388 -12.53 12.41 17.66
CA ASN A 388 -12.23 11.10 18.21
C ASN A 388 -10.72 10.81 18.30
N GLY A 389 -9.85 11.75 17.93
CA GLY A 389 -8.39 11.57 17.95
C GLY A 389 -7.91 10.50 16.97
N VAL A 390 -8.52 10.42 15.79
CA VAL A 390 -8.21 9.47 14.71
C VAL A 390 -7.46 10.18 13.60
N PRO A 391 -6.14 10.01 13.47
CA PRO A 391 -5.40 10.45 12.29
C PRO A 391 -5.72 9.59 11.09
N LEU A 392 -5.64 10.18 9.89
CA LEU A 392 -5.90 9.51 8.64
C LEU A 392 -4.75 9.74 7.65
N LEU A 393 -4.21 8.68 7.05
CA LEU A 393 -3.39 8.77 5.85
C LEU A 393 -4.33 9.10 4.70
N TRP A 394 -4.28 10.35 4.21
CA TRP A 394 -5.26 10.88 3.27
C TRP A 394 -4.71 10.97 1.85
N ARG A 395 -5.29 10.22 0.93
CA ARG A 395 -4.84 10.08 -0.47
C ARG A 395 -5.92 10.52 -1.47
N PRO A 396 -6.20 11.83 -1.56
CA PRO A 396 -7.14 12.35 -2.55
C PRO A 396 -6.52 12.35 -3.95
N PHE A 397 -7.36 12.38 -4.98
CA PHE A 397 -6.96 12.59 -6.38
C PHE A 397 -5.85 11.67 -6.86
N HIS A 398 -5.88 10.41 -6.45
CA HIS A 398 -4.89 9.40 -6.79
C HIS A 398 -4.85 9.13 -8.30
N GLU A 399 -3.78 8.47 -8.76
CA GLU A 399 -3.57 8.04 -10.15
C GLU A 399 -3.69 9.16 -11.20
N ALA A 400 -3.31 10.38 -10.83
CA ALA A 400 -3.53 11.59 -11.63
C ALA A 400 -2.89 11.52 -13.03
N GLU A 401 -1.67 10.96 -13.15
CA GLU A 401 -0.98 10.86 -14.43
C GLU A 401 -1.66 9.87 -15.41
N GLY A 402 -2.40 8.88 -14.90
CA GLY A 402 -3.10 7.88 -15.70
C GLY A 402 -2.14 7.09 -16.60
N ASN A 403 -2.40 7.08 -17.92
CA ASN A 403 -1.56 6.40 -18.91
C ASN A 403 -0.29 7.17 -19.31
N GLY A 404 0.03 8.27 -18.65
CA GLY A 404 1.24 9.06 -18.84
C GLY A 404 1.02 10.41 -19.52
N GLY A 405 2.02 11.29 -19.36
CA GLY A 405 2.04 12.65 -19.91
C GLY A 405 1.50 13.70 -18.96
N ALA A 406 2.09 14.90 -19.01
CA ALA A 406 1.73 16.02 -18.12
C ALA A 406 0.54 16.85 -18.63
N ASP A 407 0.01 16.56 -19.82
CA ASP A 407 -1.06 17.33 -20.46
C ASP A 407 -2.48 16.82 -20.13
N GLY A 408 -2.61 15.77 -19.35
CA GLY A 408 -3.87 15.17 -18.91
C GLY A 408 -4.55 14.26 -19.94
N LYS A 409 -3.97 14.07 -21.12
CA LYS A 409 -4.59 13.19 -22.14
C LYS A 409 -4.58 11.72 -21.75
N GLY A 410 -3.68 11.32 -20.85
CA GLY A 410 -3.62 9.99 -20.28
C GLY A 410 -4.56 9.76 -19.11
N ALA A 411 -5.24 10.78 -18.61
CA ALA A 411 -6.05 10.74 -17.39
C ALA A 411 -7.14 9.68 -17.43
N TRP A 412 -7.30 8.94 -16.31
CA TRP A 412 -8.41 8.02 -16.08
C TRP A 412 -9.56 8.68 -15.34
N PHE A 413 -9.24 9.66 -14.51
CA PHE A 413 -10.14 10.34 -13.60
C PHE A 413 -10.33 11.80 -13.99
N TRP A 414 -11.46 12.40 -13.62
CA TRP A 414 -11.80 13.75 -14.00
C TRP A 414 -10.84 14.80 -13.39
N TRP A 415 -10.33 14.58 -12.20
CA TRP A 415 -9.48 15.55 -11.47
C TRP A 415 -8.13 15.82 -12.13
N SER A 416 -7.74 15.03 -13.12
CA SER A 416 -6.45 15.17 -13.81
C SER A 416 -6.57 15.38 -15.34
N GLN A 417 -7.79 15.41 -15.89
CA GLN A 417 -8.03 15.49 -17.35
C GLN A 417 -7.51 16.78 -18.00
N GLU A 418 -7.21 17.84 -17.22
CA GLU A 418 -6.66 19.11 -17.72
C GLU A 418 -5.16 19.27 -17.43
N GLY A 419 -4.49 18.22 -16.99
CA GLY A 419 -3.04 18.15 -16.84
C GLY A 419 -2.50 18.58 -15.49
N ALA A 420 -1.18 18.40 -15.33
CA ALA A 420 -0.46 18.47 -14.07
C ALA A 420 -0.58 19.85 -13.36
N GLU A 421 -0.55 20.96 -14.10
CA GLU A 421 -0.65 22.29 -13.50
C GLU A 421 -2.05 22.56 -12.91
N VAL A 422 -3.10 22.14 -13.62
CA VAL A 422 -4.48 22.26 -13.14
C VAL A 422 -4.71 21.36 -11.94
N TYR A 423 -4.21 20.14 -12.00
CA TYR A 423 -4.23 19.19 -10.90
C TYR A 423 -3.57 19.75 -9.61
N LYS A 424 -2.36 20.32 -9.71
CA LYS A 424 -1.69 20.90 -8.55
C LYS A 424 -2.45 22.06 -7.93
N ASN A 425 -3.11 22.88 -8.76
CA ASN A 425 -3.97 23.94 -8.24
C ASN A 425 -5.22 23.39 -7.53
N LEU A 426 -5.81 22.31 -8.05
CA LEU A 426 -6.92 21.61 -7.39
C LEU A 426 -6.48 20.99 -6.06
N TRP A 427 -5.29 20.34 -6.02
CA TRP A 427 -4.68 19.83 -4.79
C TRP A 427 -4.49 20.91 -3.74
N ASN A 428 -3.89 22.03 -4.16
CA ASN A 428 -3.65 23.16 -3.27
C ASN A 428 -4.97 23.74 -2.71
N TYR A 429 -6.00 23.81 -3.54
CA TYR A 429 -7.31 24.27 -3.12
C TYR A 429 -7.93 23.35 -2.07
N LEU A 430 -7.95 22.03 -2.33
CA LEU A 430 -8.46 21.06 -1.35
C LEU A 430 -7.70 21.13 -0.02
N TYR A 431 -6.36 21.23 -0.09
CA TYR A 431 -5.52 21.35 1.10
C TYR A 431 -5.88 22.61 1.90
N ASP A 432 -5.97 23.76 1.22
CA ASP A 432 -6.24 25.03 1.87
C ASP A 432 -7.65 25.08 2.48
N GLU A 433 -8.66 24.55 1.78
CA GLU A 433 -10.03 24.47 2.30
C GLU A 433 -10.11 23.56 3.54
N LEU A 434 -9.65 22.32 3.45
CA LEU A 434 -9.73 21.41 4.58
C LEU A 434 -8.93 21.91 5.79
N THR A 435 -7.70 22.38 5.57
CA THR A 435 -6.79 22.74 6.66
C THR A 435 -7.08 24.12 7.23
N ASN A 436 -7.23 25.15 6.36
CA ASN A 436 -7.31 26.53 6.82
C ASN A 436 -8.74 27.02 7.05
N GLU A 437 -9.72 26.57 6.23
CA GLU A 437 -11.10 27.04 6.34
C GLU A 437 -11.93 26.14 7.28
N TYR A 438 -11.83 24.80 7.12
CA TYR A 438 -12.57 23.86 7.99
C TYR A 438 -11.81 23.47 9.26
N GLY A 439 -10.50 23.68 9.35
CA GLY A 439 -9.70 23.34 10.53
C GLY A 439 -9.50 21.84 10.72
N VAL A 440 -9.43 21.09 9.62
CA VAL A 440 -9.12 19.66 9.62
C VAL A 440 -7.62 19.46 9.72
N HIS A 441 -7.13 19.00 10.86
CA HIS A 441 -5.72 18.88 11.21
C HIS A 441 -5.29 17.46 11.57
N ASN A 442 -6.12 16.47 11.28
CA ASN A 442 -5.85 15.04 11.55
C ASN A 442 -5.40 14.26 10.31
N LEU A 443 -4.96 14.94 9.25
CA LEU A 443 -4.56 14.32 8.00
C LEU A 443 -3.04 14.25 7.85
N ILE A 444 -2.54 13.10 7.35
CA ILE A 444 -1.22 12.93 6.76
C ILE A 444 -1.44 12.85 5.26
N TRP A 445 -0.97 13.84 4.51
CA TRP A 445 -1.27 14.01 3.10
C TRP A 445 -0.43 13.10 2.21
N GLU A 446 -1.06 12.19 1.50
CA GLU A 446 -0.43 11.26 0.58
C GLU A 446 -0.74 11.60 -0.86
N GLN A 447 0.28 11.84 -1.66
CA GLN A 447 0.13 12.07 -3.09
C GLN A 447 0.61 10.86 -3.89
N ASN A 448 -0.31 10.26 -4.67
CA ASN A 448 0.01 9.18 -5.58
C ASN A 448 0.73 9.71 -6.84
N LEU A 449 1.84 9.07 -7.20
CA LEU A 449 2.70 9.43 -8.34
C LEU A 449 3.14 8.19 -9.10
N TYR A 450 3.43 8.37 -10.38
CA TYR A 450 4.01 7.36 -11.26
C TYR A 450 5.41 7.73 -11.72
N ALA A 451 6.03 6.85 -12.49
CA ALA A 451 7.36 7.02 -13.05
C ALA A 451 7.41 6.54 -14.52
N TRP A 452 6.40 6.93 -15.31
CA TRP A 452 6.30 6.56 -16.71
C TRP A 452 7.32 7.27 -17.60
N SER A 453 7.64 8.52 -17.28
CA SER A 453 8.54 9.38 -18.03
C SER A 453 9.15 10.47 -17.16
N ASP A 454 10.04 11.27 -17.73
CA ASP A 454 10.61 12.45 -17.07
C ASP A 454 9.54 13.52 -16.73
N GLU A 455 8.36 13.47 -17.36
CA GLU A 455 7.23 14.37 -17.10
C GLU A 455 6.44 13.96 -15.83
N SER A 456 6.57 12.72 -15.36
CA SER A 456 5.87 12.24 -14.17
C SER A 456 6.14 13.10 -12.93
N ALA A 457 7.36 13.63 -12.81
CA ALA A 457 7.74 14.55 -11.73
C ALA A 457 6.94 15.87 -11.71
N LEU A 458 6.32 16.26 -12.84
CA LEU A 458 5.55 17.50 -12.95
C LEU A 458 4.22 17.45 -12.17
N TRP A 459 3.75 16.24 -11.85
CA TRP A 459 2.52 16.04 -11.08
C TRP A 459 2.71 16.27 -9.57
N TYR A 460 3.95 16.29 -9.08
CA TYR A 460 4.23 16.50 -7.66
C TYR A 460 3.82 17.90 -7.19
N SER A 461 2.97 17.97 -6.15
CA SER A 461 2.37 19.21 -5.66
C SER A 461 3.31 20.03 -4.74
N GLY A 462 4.41 19.45 -4.28
CA GLY A 462 5.43 20.14 -3.50
C GLY A 462 5.55 19.66 -2.05
N ASP A 463 6.69 19.99 -1.45
CA ASP A 463 7.07 19.50 -0.12
C ASP A 463 6.19 20.02 1.02
N ASP A 464 5.54 21.18 0.80
CA ASP A 464 4.77 21.92 1.79
C ASP A 464 3.30 21.47 1.93
N LYS A 465 2.82 20.63 1.01
CA LYS A 465 1.45 20.11 1.02
C LYS A 465 1.36 18.61 0.80
N VAL A 466 2.47 17.91 0.97
CA VAL A 466 2.57 16.45 0.84
C VAL A 466 3.45 15.92 1.96
N ASP A 467 3.04 14.87 2.61
CA ASP A 467 3.79 14.16 3.65
C ASP A 467 4.43 12.88 3.11
N ILE A 468 3.68 12.12 2.34
CA ILE A 468 4.06 10.82 1.79
C ILE A 468 3.79 10.81 0.29
N VAL A 469 4.66 10.18 -0.49
CA VAL A 469 4.41 9.93 -1.91
C VAL A 469 4.05 8.47 -2.11
N GLY A 470 2.97 8.21 -2.85
CA GLY A 470 2.41 6.89 -3.08
C GLY A 470 2.59 6.39 -4.51
N PHE A 471 2.49 5.09 -4.68
CA PHE A 471 2.43 4.41 -5.98
C PHE A 471 1.38 3.31 -5.94
N ASP A 472 0.50 3.27 -6.96
CA ASP A 472 -0.52 2.22 -7.09
C ASP A 472 -0.02 1.15 -8.07
N LYS A 473 0.21 -0.07 -7.54
CA LYS A 473 0.86 -1.18 -8.22
C LYS A 473 -0.15 -2.23 -8.68
N TYR A 474 -0.65 -2.11 -9.92
CA TYR A 474 -1.59 -3.08 -10.50
C TYR A 474 -1.00 -3.94 -11.62
N ASP A 475 0.31 -3.91 -11.80
CA ASP A 475 1.00 -4.60 -12.89
C ASP A 475 1.08 -6.11 -12.70
N THR A 476 0.46 -6.89 -13.59
CA THR A 476 0.73 -8.33 -13.69
C THR A 476 1.70 -8.68 -14.82
N VAL A 477 1.90 -7.78 -15.77
CA VAL A 477 2.73 -8.00 -16.98
C VAL A 477 3.94 -7.07 -17.04
N TYR A 478 3.77 -5.82 -16.61
CA TYR A 478 4.80 -4.79 -16.69
C TYR A 478 5.72 -4.82 -15.46
N ASN A 479 6.88 -4.20 -15.58
CA ASN A 479 7.87 -4.05 -14.49
C ASN A 479 8.24 -5.37 -13.79
N ARG A 480 8.21 -6.49 -14.53
CA ARG A 480 8.58 -7.83 -14.02
C ARG A 480 10.02 -8.14 -14.38
N HIS A 481 10.74 -8.71 -13.44
CA HIS A 481 12.12 -9.18 -13.63
C HIS A 481 12.25 -10.71 -13.49
N ASP A 482 11.12 -11.43 -13.43
CA ASP A 482 11.08 -12.89 -13.31
C ASP A 482 10.95 -13.63 -14.65
N GLY A 483 10.76 -12.89 -15.76
CA GLY A 483 10.60 -13.45 -17.10
C GLY A 483 9.23 -14.07 -17.39
N LEU A 484 8.27 -13.95 -16.46
CA LEU A 484 6.89 -14.43 -16.64
C LEU A 484 6.04 -13.39 -17.37
N THR A 485 4.94 -13.84 -17.98
CA THR A 485 3.99 -12.98 -18.70
C THR A 485 2.59 -12.98 -18.10
N SER A 486 2.39 -13.68 -16.99
CA SER A 486 1.10 -13.79 -16.28
C SER A 486 1.31 -14.33 -14.86
N GLY A 487 0.27 -14.27 -14.06
CA GLY A 487 0.27 -14.67 -12.65
C GLY A 487 0.86 -13.58 -11.74
N PRO A 488 1.00 -13.85 -10.44
CA PRO A 488 1.44 -12.87 -9.45
C PRO A 488 2.73 -12.17 -9.85
N ASN A 489 2.77 -10.85 -9.72
CA ASN A 489 3.96 -10.04 -9.95
C ASN A 489 4.51 -9.52 -8.62
N TYR A 490 5.41 -10.29 -8.01
CA TYR A 490 6.02 -9.98 -6.70
C TYR A 490 7.15 -8.93 -6.78
N ASP A 491 7.37 -8.33 -7.93
CA ASP A 491 8.35 -7.26 -8.09
C ASP A 491 8.04 -6.10 -7.11
N CYS A 492 9.06 -5.53 -6.51
CA CYS A 492 8.89 -4.40 -5.59
C CYS A 492 8.93 -3.04 -6.29
N ASN A 493 9.03 -3.02 -7.63
CA ASN A 493 9.08 -1.81 -8.45
C ASN A 493 10.12 -0.80 -7.95
N SER A 494 11.34 -1.27 -7.68
CA SER A 494 12.41 -0.44 -7.12
C SER A 494 12.77 0.77 -7.99
N ASN A 495 12.60 0.66 -9.32
CA ASN A 495 12.76 1.78 -10.24
C ASN A 495 11.77 2.92 -9.95
N VAL A 496 10.51 2.59 -9.63
CA VAL A 496 9.49 3.58 -9.23
C VAL A 496 9.87 4.17 -7.87
N TYR A 497 10.19 3.32 -6.88
CA TYR A 497 10.61 3.76 -5.56
C TYR A 497 11.71 4.83 -5.62
N TRP A 498 12.78 4.56 -6.38
CA TRP A 498 13.90 5.50 -6.50
C TRP A 498 13.56 6.73 -7.35
N SER A 499 12.59 6.62 -8.28
CA SER A 499 12.07 7.79 -8.98
C SER A 499 11.30 8.72 -8.05
N LEU A 500 10.41 8.19 -7.20
CA LEU A 500 9.70 8.96 -6.18
C LEU A 500 10.68 9.61 -5.18
N TYR A 501 11.69 8.88 -4.74
CA TYR A 501 12.78 9.43 -3.93
C TYR A 501 13.43 10.64 -4.62
N ASN A 502 13.72 10.54 -5.91
CA ASN A 502 14.36 11.62 -6.66
C ASN A 502 13.43 12.83 -6.85
N TYR A 503 12.13 12.65 -7.09
CA TYR A 503 11.16 13.75 -7.23
C TYR A 503 11.10 14.61 -5.97
N THR A 504 11.14 13.98 -4.82
CA THR A 504 11.11 14.64 -3.51
C THR A 504 12.50 14.95 -2.96
N LYS A 505 13.57 14.55 -3.67
CA LYS A 505 14.97 14.66 -3.20
C LYS A 505 15.20 13.95 -1.85
N GLY A 506 14.49 12.85 -1.64
CA GLY A 506 14.55 12.05 -0.43
C GLY A 506 13.86 12.65 0.79
N LYS A 507 13.08 13.72 0.64
CA LYS A 507 12.40 14.37 1.76
C LYS A 507 11.13 13.69 2.19
N LYS A 508 10.51 12.89 1.32
CA LYS A 508 9.24 12.23 1.61
C LYS A 508 9.41 10.72 1.67
N MET A 509 8.69 10.10 2.58
CA MET A 509 8.54 8.65 2.62
C MET A 509 7.78 8.19 1.39
N ALA A 510 8.07 6.97 0.90
CA ALA A 510 7.39 6.38 -0.25
C ALA A 510 6.63 5.12 0.16
N ALA A 511 5.38 4.96 -0.32
CA ALA A 511 4.50 3.84 -0.02
C ALA A 511 3.92 3.20 -1.28
N ILE A 512 3.58 1.91 -1.22
CA ILE A 512 2.68 1.28 -2.19
C ILE A 512 1.26 1.47 -1.67
N THR A 513 0.61 2.53 -2.16
CA THR A 513 -0.69 2.99 -1.64
C THR A 513 -1.86 2.13 -2.06
N GLU A 514 -1.73 1.44 -3.18
CA GLU A 514 -2.60 0.35 -3.63
C GLU A 514 -1.78 -0.74 -4.32
N ASN A 515 -2.23 -1.98 -4.25
CA ASN A 515 -1.64 -3.05 -5.05
C ASN A 515 -2.62 -4.19 -5.33
N SER A 516 -2.41 -4.85 -6.46
CA SER A 516 -3.00 -6.15 -6.76
C SER A 516 -2.19 -7.29 -6.14
N THR A 517 -0.86 -7.22 -6.26
CA THR A 517 0.08 -8.24 -5.76
C THR A 517 1.00 -7.60 -4.73
N ILE A 518 1.14 -8.21 -3.55
CA ILE A 518 2.10 -7.78 -2.52
C ILE A 518 3.54 -7.92 -3.06
N PRO A 519 4.45 -6.99 -2.75
CA PRO A 519 5.87 -7.18 -3.08
C PRO A 519 6.45 -8.32 -2.23
N SER A 520 7.38 -9.12 -2.78
CA SER A 520 8.02 -10.17 -1.97
C SER A 520 9.09 -9.59 -1.03
N VAL A 521 9.25 -10.22 0.13
CA VAL A 521 10.30 -9.89 1.11
C VAL A 521 11.69 -9.87 0.45
N SER A 522 11.96 -10.89 -0.38
CA SER A 522 13.25 -11.02 -1.07
C SER A 522 13.50 -9.89 -2.07
N ASN A 523 12.47 -9.42 -2.80
CA ASN A 523 12.62 -8.32 -3.75
C ASN A 523 12.85 -7.00 -3.02
N ILE A 524 12.07 -6.69 -1.99
CA ILE A 524 12.24 -5.47 -1.19
C ILE A 524 13.67 -5.38 -0.64
N THR A 525 14.15 -6.46 -0.02
CA THR A 525 15.47 -6.47 0.62
C THR A 525 16.61 -6.47 -0.38
N THR A 526 16.50 -7.25 -1.47
CA THR A 526 17.54 -7.33 -2.50
C THR A 526 17.68 -6.01 -3.26
N GLU A 527 16.55 -5.38 -3.61
CA GLU A 527 16.51 -4.15 -4.42
C GLU A 527 16.55 -2.88 -3.57
N ASN A 528 16.59 -3.02 -2.25
CA ASN A 528 16.63 -1.92 -1.28
C ASN A 528 15.49 -0.90 -1.49
N ALA A 529 14.31 -1.39 -1.87
CA ALA A 529 13.11 -0.57 -2.06
C ALA A 529 12.20 -0.72 -0.83
N MET A 530 12.60 -0.09 0.26
CA MET A 530 11.94 -0.18 1.56
C MET A 530 10.71 0.73 1.61
N TRP A 531 9.65 0.33 0.91
CA TRP A 531 8.36 0.99 0.94
C TRP A 531 7.83 1.10 2.38
N LEU A 532 7.23 2.24 2.73
CA LEU A 532 6.66 2.45 4.06
C LEU A 532 5.59 1.43 4.38
N TYR A 533 4.70 1.19 3.43
CA TYR A 533 3.65 0.19 3.54
C TYR A 533 3.25 -0.32 2.15
N PHE A 534 2.48 -1.40 2.11
CA PHE A 534 1.66 -1.82 0.98
C PHE A 534 0.21 -1.91 1.44
N CYS A 535 -0.75 -1.66 0.52
CA CYS A 535 -2.18 -1.79 0.81
C CYS A 535 -2.87 -2.52 -0.35
N THR A 536 -3.15 -3.81 -0.15
CA THR A 536 -3.78 -4.62 -1.19
C THR A 536 -5.24 -4.21 -1.36
N TRP A 537 -5.67 -4.01 -2.62
CA TRP A 537 -7.05 -3.65 -2.91
C TRP A 537 -7.99 -4.80 -2.59
N TYR A 538 -9.27 -4.51 -2.33
CA TYR A 538 -10.26 -5.51 -1.93
C TYR A 538 -10.62 -6.49 -3.05
N ASP A 539 -11.06 -7.69 -2.65
CA ASP A 539 -11.56 -8.72 -3.55
C ASP A 539 -12.98 -8.38 -4.01
N ASN A 540 -13.21 -8.28 -5.34
CA ASN A 540 -14.49 -7.86 -5.91
C ASN A 540 -15.28 -8.98 -6.59
N GLY A 541 -14.78 -10.22 -6.51
CA GLY A 541 -15.38 -11.40 -7.11
C GLY A 541 -14.99 -11.65 -8.57
N GLN A 542 -14.42 -10.67 -9.27
CA GLN A 542 -13.75 -10.83 -10.57
C GLN A 542 -12.24 -10.83 -10.38
N ASP A 543 -11.75 -9.82 -9.70
CA ASP A 543 -10.36 -9.67 -9.30
C ASP A 543 -10.29 -9.87 -7.78
N ASN A 544 -9.89 -11.05 -7.38
CA ASN A 544 -9.66 -11.36 -5.98
C ASN A 544 -8.18 -11.13 -5.70
N PHE A 545 -7.84 -9.90 -5.34
CA PHE A 545 -6.45 -9.47 -5.28
C PHE A 545 -5.70 -10.17 -4.15
N ILE A 546 -6.26 -10.24 -2.94
CA ILE A 546 -5.56 -10.90 -1.83
C ILE A 546 -5.76 -12.41 -1.81
N SER A 547 -6.94 -12.91 -2.19
CA SER A 547 -7.28 -14.34 -2.07
C SER A 547 -7.19 -15.12 -3.38
N GLY A 548 -6.91 -14.48 -4.51
CA GLY A 548 -6.86 -15.12 -5.82
C GLY A 548 -5.46 -15.44 -6.30
N ASP A 549 -5.21 -16.68 -6.70
CA ASP A 549 -3.92 -17.21 -7.18
C ASP A 549 -3.35 -16.45 -8.41
N ASN A 550 -4.17 -15.66 -9.11
CA ASN A 550 -3.69 -14.82 -10.21
C ASN A 550 -2.86 -13.62 -9.71
N TYR A 551 -3.05 -13.22 -8.47
CA TYR A 551 -2.44 -12.03 -7.88
C TYR A 551 -1.55 -12.35 -6.69
N ASN A 552 -1.97 -13.26 -5.80
CA ASN A 552 -1.21 -13.63 -4.63
C ASN A 552 -1.35 -15.13 -4.32
N ASP A 553 -0.23 -15.83 -4.26
CA ASP A 553 -0.20 -17.17 -3.70
C ASP A 553 -0.35 -17.08 -2.17
N ALA A 554 -1.14 -17.98 -1.57
CA ALA A 554 -1.31 -18.06 -0.12
C ALA A 554 0.02 -18.18 0.65
N SER A 555 1.02 -18.85 0.05
CA SER A 555 2.35 -18.97 0.65
C SER A 555 3.13 -17.64 0.66
N ALA A 556 2.94 -16.79 -0.34
CA ALA A 556 3.60 -15.48 -0.41
C ALA A 556 2.98 -14.49 0.58
N VAL A 557 1.64 -14.51 0.72
CA VAL A 557 0.94 -13.73 1.76
C VAL A 557 1.45 -14.16 3.14
N LYS A 558 1.48 -15.45 3.41
CA LYS A 558 1.99 -16.00 4.67
C LYS A 558 3.44 -15.58 4.93
N GLU A 559 4.34 -15.72 3.95
CA GLU A 559 5.74 -15.34 4.05
C GLU A 559 5.90 -13.87 4.42
N MET A 560 5.13 -12.98 3.78
CA MET A 560 5.17 -11.55 4.07
C MET A 560 4.73 -11.28 5.51
N TYR A 561 3.56 -11.76 5.91
CA TYR A 561 2.97 -11.46 7.23
C TYR A 561 3.72 -12.14 8.40
N GLU A 562 4.45 -13.22 8.17
CA GLU A 562 5.31 -13.88 9.18
C GLU A 562 6.75 -13.33 9.19
N SER A 563 7.12 -12.46 8.25
CA SER A 563 8.46 -11.92 8.10
C SER A 563 8.76 -10.86 9.15
N ASP A 564 9.99 -10.87 9.69
CA ASP A 564 10.49 -9.78 10.57
C ASP A 564 10.55 -8.41 9.84
N LEU A 565 10.46 -8.39 8.51
CA LEU A 565 10.38 -7.16 7.72
C LEU A 565 9.02 -6.48 7.84
N CYS A 566 7.95 -7.27 7.95
CA CYS A 566 6.56 -6.80 7.89
C CYS A 566 6.04 -6.50 9.30
N ILE A 567 5.48 -5.31 9.49
CA ILE A 567 4.76 -4.95 10.71
C ILE A 567 3.27 -5.25 10.50
N THR A 568 2.71 -6.02 11.42
CA THR A 568 1.29 -6.39 11.49
C THR A 568 0.59 -5.69 12.65
N LEU A 569 -0.73 -5.79 12.72
CA LEU A 569 -1.55 -5.06 13.71
C LEU A 569 -1.10 -5.29 15.15
N ASP A 570 -0.78 -6.53 15.51
CA ASP A 570 -0.32 -6.94 16.84
C ASP A 570 1.11 -6.47 17.20
N GLU A 571 1.83 -5.91 16.22
CA GLU A 571 3.18 -5.37 16.39
C GLU A 571 3.20 -3.83 16.46
N LEU A 572 2.05 -3.18 16.30
CA LEU A 572 1.92 -1.74 16.48
C LEU A 572 2.07 -1.38 17.99
N PRO A 573 2.75 -0.28 18.31
CA PRO A 573 2.92 0.13 19.71
C PRO A 573 1.61 0.63 20.30
N GLU A 574 1.33 0.27 21.56
CA GLU A 574 0.15 0.71 22.30
C GLU A 574 0.06 2.25 22.45
N ASP A 575 1.21 2.94 22.44
CA ASP A 575 1.31 4.40 22.54
C ASP A 575 1.44 5.09 21.19
N LEU A 576 1.05 4.43 20.09
CA LEU A 576 1.17 4.91 18.71
C LEU A 576 0.69 6.36 18.54
N TYR A 577 -0.48 6.68 19.07
CA TYR A 577 -1.16 7.97 18.92
C TYR A 577 -0.88 8.98 20.03
N THR A 578 -0.05 8.63 21.01
CA THR A 578 0.26 9.52 22.14
C THR A 578 1.72 9.95 22.18
N SER A 579 2.65 9.06 21.85
CA SER A 579 4.08 9.36 21.86
C SER A 579 4.81 9.00 20.56
N GLY A 580 4.10 8.40 19.60
CA GLY A 580 4.66 7.94 18.33
C GLY A 580 5.58 6.75 18.50
N GLY A 581 5.21 5.82 19.38
CA GLY A 581 5.99 4.67 19.74
C GLY A 581 7.34 5.07 20.34
N THR A 582 7.50 4.99 21.63
CA THR A 582 8.85 5.06 22.20
C THR A 582 9.61 3.87 21.64
N SER A 583 10.63 4.12 20.83
CA SER A 583 11.41 3.15 20.08
C SER A 583 11.67 1.88 20.88
N VAL A 584 10.85 0.88 20.64
CA VAL A 584 11.20 -0.50 20.93
C VAL A 584 11.61 -1.06 19.57
N GLU A 585 12.90 -1.39 19.40
CA GLU A 585 13.27 -2.34 18.35
C GLU A 585 12.27 -3.51 18.45
N PRO A 586 11.74 -4.05 17.32
CA PRO A 586 10.84 -5.19 17.36
C PRO A 586 11.48 -6.23 18.27
N THR A 587 10.86 -6.51 19.38
CA THR A 587 11.40 -7.47 20.34
C THR A 587 11.39 -8.80 19.64
N THR A 588 12.59 -9.34 19.36
CA THR A 588 12.74 -10.76 19.08
C THR A 588 11.83 -11.51 20.03
N LYS A 589 10.89 -12.26 19.42
CA LYS A 589 9.91 -13.14 20.04
C LYS A 589 10.27 -13.49 21.48
N PRO A 590 9.44 -13.19 22.49
CA PRO A 590 9.69 -13.67 23.83
C PRO A 590 9.70 -15.20 23.80
N GLU A 591 10.83 -15.78 24.18
CA GLU A 591 10.86 -17.19 24.52
C GLU A 591 9.78 -17.42 25.60
N PRO A 592 9.00 -18.52 25.55
CA PRO A 592 7.91 -18.72 26.49
C PRO A 592 8.46 -18.71 27.90
N THR A 593 8.27 -17.58 28.55
CA THR A 593 8.61 -17.46 29.97
C THR A 593 7.73 -18.41 30.75
N THR A 594 8.41 -19.31 31.43
CA THR A 594 7.85 -20.18 32.46
C THR A 594 6.91 -19.38 33.35
N LYS A 595 5.68 -19.93 33.57
CA LYS A 595 4.67 -19.43 34.49
C LYS A 595 5.30 -18.83 35.72
N PRO A 596 4.86 -17.61 36.15
CA PRO A 596 5.22 -17.11 37.48
C PRO A 596 4.61 -18.02 38.53
N ASP A 597 5.42 -18.32 39.52
CA ASP A 597 5.07 -19.07 40.72
C ASP A 597 3.98 -18.28 41.52
N PRO A 598 2.83 -18.86 41.88
CA PRO A 598 1.74 -18.17 42.54
C PRO A 598 2.01 -18.00 44.03
N THR A 599 2.94 -17.13 44.38
CA THR A 599 3.18 -16.73 45.78
C THR A 599 3.44 -15.24 45.94
N ASN A 600 2.41 -14.41 45.68
CA ASN A 600 2.24 -13.13 46.32
C ASN A 600 0.74 -12.88 46.50
N LYS A 601 0.22 -13.27 47.65
CA LYS A 601 -1.09 -12.85 48.13
C LYS A 601 -1.01 -11.38 48.58
N PRO A 602 -1.88 -10.50 48.05
CA PRO A 602 -2.11 -9.21 48.72
C PRO A 602 -2.76 -9.43 50.08
N VAL A 603 -2.23 -8.75 51.07
CA VAL A 603 -2.72 -8.75 52.42
C VAL A 603 -3.79 -7.67 52.56
N GLY A 604 -5.04 -8.03 52.88
CA GLY A 604 -6.09 -7.13 53.27
C GLY A 604 -7.46 -7.55 52.71
N ASP A 605 -8.54 -7.31 53.45
CA ASP A 605 -9.93 -7.61 53.10
C ASP A 605 -10.41 -6.88 51.81
N ALA A 606 -9.94 -7.30 50.64
CA ALA A 606 -10.38 -6.79 49.38
C ALA A 606 -11.80 -7.31 49.09
N VAL A 607 -12.70 -6.42 48.74
CA VAL A 607 -14.04 -6.73 48.19
C VAL A 607 -13.96 -6.50 46.69
N TYR A 608 -13.49 -7.50 45.96
CA TYR A 608 -13.31 -7.38 44.50
C TYR A 608 -14.60 -6.97 43.81
N GLY A 609 -14.51 -5.97 42.92
CA GLY A 609 -15.61 -5.35 42.18
C GLY A 609 -16.21 -4.11 42.87
N ASP A 610 -16.00 -3.87 44.16
CA ASP A 610 -16.48 -2.66 44.88
C ASP A 610 -15.46 -1.50 44.68
N ALA A 611 -15.38 -0.97 43.48
CA ALA A 611 -14.40 0.04 43.09
C ALA A 611 -14.65 1.42 43.72
N ASN A 612 -15.92 1.76 43.95
CA ASN A 612 -16.33 3.02 44.57
C ASN A 612 -16.33 2.96 46.13
N CYS A 613 -16.18 1.74 46.70
CA CYS A 613 -16.16 1.46 48.11
C CYS A 613 -17.48 1.76 48.84
N ASP A 614 -18.63 1.59 48.17
CA ASP A 614 -19.95 1.77 48.80
C ASP A 614 -20.48 0.50 49.46
N GLY A 615 -19.80 -0.64 49.30
CA GLY A 615 -20.09 -1.93 49.91
C GLY A 615 -21.00 -2.83 49.05
N VAL A 616 -21.34 -2.44 47.83
CA VAL A 616 -22.17 -3.21 46.90
C VAL A 616 -21.52 -3.22 45.53
N VAL A 617 -21.35 -4.38 44.92
CA VAL A 617 -20.79 -4.50 43.56
C VAL A 617 -21.88 -4.36 42.50
N THR A 618 -21.86 -3.30 41.70
CA THR A 618 -22.87 -2.94 40.74
C THR A 618 -22.24 -2.29 39.50
N ILE A 619 -23.06 -1.97 38.46
CA ILE A 619 -22.67 -1.20 37.31
C ILE A 619 -22.05 0.17 37.66
N ALA A 620 -22.34 0.74 38.85
CA ALA A 620 -21.75 2.00 39.31
C ALA A 620 -20.23 1.89 39.53
N ASP A 621 -19.75 0.70 39.93
CA ASP A 621 -18.34 0.43 40.11
C ASP A 621 -17.61 0.30 38.74
N ALA A 622 -18.25 -0.35 37.80
CA ALA A 622 -17.74 -0.38 36.42
C ALA A 622 -17.64 1.03 35.85
N ALA A 623 -18.65 1.87 36.06
CA ALA A 623 -18.62 3.27 35.63
C ALA A 623 -17.49 4.07 36.33
N ALA A 624 -17.24 3.82 37.64
CA ALA A 624 -16.12 4.45 38.35
C ALA A 624 -14.75 4.06 37.76
N ILE A 625 -14.59 2.80 37.35
CA ILE A 625 -13.37 2.33 36.65
C ILE A 625 -13.24 3.03 35.29
N TYR A 626 -14.27 3.04 34.45
CA TYR A 626 -14.22 3.73 33.17
C TYR A 626 -13.92 5.22 33.30
N GLN A 627 -14.52 5.91 34.28
CA GLN A 627 -14.22 7.31 34.53
C GLN A 627 -12.76 7.52 34.95
N MET A 628 -12.20 6.65 35.77
CA MET A 628 -10.81 6.71 36.18
C MET A 628 -9.88 6.43 35.01
N LEU A 629 -10.17 5.44 34.16
CA LEU A 629 -9.39 5.12 32.96
C LEU A 629 -9.45 6.27 31.96
N ALA A 630 -10.61 6.91 31.78
CA ALA A 630 -10.79 8.03 30.88
C ALA A 630 -10.06 9.30 31.34
N ASN A 631 -10.00 9.57 32.68
CA ASN A 631 -9.31 10.75 33.22
C ASN A 631 -8.93 10.54 34.67
N SER A 632 -7.77 9.93 34.93
CA SER A 632 -7.26 9.60 36.28
C SER A 632 -6.92 10.82 37.13
N ASP A 633 -6.74 11.99 36.57
CA ASP A 633 -6.50 13.22 37.31
C ASP A 633 -7.80 13.77 37.93
N LYS A 634 -8.91 13.61 37.21
CA LYS A 634 -10.22 14.10 37.62
C LYS A 634 -11.00 13.08 38.44
N TYR A 635 -10.95 11.80 38.07
CA TYR A 635 -11.70 10.71 38.69
C TYR A 635 -10.74 9.70 39.32
N LYS A 636 -10.48 9.85 40.62
CA LYS A 636 -9.55 8.99 41.35
C LYS A 636 -10.32 7.97 42.17
N LEU A 637 -9.96 6.72 42.08
CA LEU A 637 -10.35 5.70 43.03
C LEU A 637 -9.55 5.89 44.34
N SER A 638 -10.14 5.53 45.48
CA SER A 638 -9.38 5.43 46.73
C SER A 638 -8.35 4.30 46.63
N GLU A 639 -7.33 4.29 47.49
CA GLU A 639 -6.36 3.19 47.55
C GLU A 639 -7.05 1.82 47.70
N LYS A 640 -8.10 1.74 48.49
CA LYS A 640 -8.90 0.54 48.65
C LYS A 640 -9.74 0.25 47.43
N GLY A 641 -10.36 1.28 46.83
CA GLY A 641 -11.13 1.15 45.60
C GLY A 641 -10.29 0.66 44.42
N ALA A 642 -9.05 1.10 44.32
CA ALA A 642 -8.13 0.61 43.29
C ALA A 642 -7.77 -0.88 43.46
N VAL A 643 -7.61 -1.34 44.71
CA VAL A 643 -7.40 -2.78 45.03
C VAL A 643 -8.65 -3.60 44.68
N ASN A 644 -9.84 -3.08 45.04
CA ASN A 644 -11.11 -3.73 44.77
C ASN A 644 -11.45 -3.76 43.26
N ALA A 645 -11.03 -2.73 42.54
CA ALA A 645 -11.28 -2.58 41.10
C ALA A 645 -10.50 -3.60 40.23
N ASP A 646 -9.31 -4.02 40.65
CA ASP A 646 -8.47 -5.00 39.93
C ASP A 646 -9.04 -6.42 40.17
N CYS A 647 -10.08 -6.77 39.41
CA CYS A 647 -10.91 -7.95 39.60
C CYS A 647 -11.01 -8.89 38.39
N CYS A 648 -10.30 -8.57 37.30
CA CYS A 648 -10.03 -9.47 36.18
C CYS A 648 -8.54 -9.73 36.10
N ASN A 649 -8.09 -10.98 36.27
CA ASN A 649 -6.67 -11.33 36.39
C ASN A 649 -5.98 -10.53 37.55
N ALA A 650 -6.56 -10.54 38.71
CA ALA A 650 -6.18 -9.70 39.85
C ALA A 650 -4.67 -9.65 40.13
N GLY A 651 -4.13 -8.45 40.20
CA GLY A 651 -2.68 -8.16 40.26
C GLY A 651 -2.11 -7.67 38.93
N GLY A 652 -2.89 -7.63 37.86
CA GLY A 652 -2.54 -7.12 36.56
C GLY A 652 -2.68 -5.61 36.39
N GLY A 653 -3.32 -4.95 37.36
CA GLY A 653 -3.65 -3.52 37.31
C GLY A 653 -5.03 -3.27 36.71
N ILE A 654 -5.58 -2.07 36.94
CA ILE A 654 -6.96 -1.73 36.57
C ILE A 654 -7.06 -1.42 35.10
N THR A 655 -7.92 -2.17 34.39
CA THR A 655 -8.16 -2.07 32.96
C THR A 655 -9.67 -2.04 32.65
N ALA A 656 -10.04 -1.89 31.37
CA ALA A 656 -11.42 -2.04 30.92
C ALA A 656 -11.98 -3.47 31.15
N ALA A 657 -11.11 -4.49 31.20
CA ALA A 657 -11.51 -5.87 31.52
C ALA A 657 -12.07 -6.02 32.93
N ASP A 658 -11.57 -5.24 33.86
CA ASP A 658 -12.09 -5.21 35.23
C ASP A 658 -13.50 -4.63 35.33
N ALA A 659 -13.73 -3.53 34.57
CA ALA A 659 -15.07 -2.97 34.46
C ALA A 659 -16.04 -3.96 33.80
N LEU A 660 -15.60 -4.67 32.77
CA LEU A 660 -16.39 -5.72 32.12
C LEU A 660 -16.65 -6.90 33.05
N ALA A 661 -15.68 -7.30 33.88
CA ALA A 661 -15.86 -8.35 34.87
C ALA A 661 -16.96 -7.98 35.90
N ILE A 662 -17.01 -6.71 36.34
CA ILE A 662 -18.04 -6.18 37.19
C ILE A 662 -19.41 -6.18 36.50
N GLN A 663 -19.47 -5.75 35.24
CA GLN A 663 -20.72 -5.80 34.46
C GLN A 663 -21.24 -7.23 34.32
N LYS A 664 -20.35 -8.20 34.01
CA LYS A 664 -20.71 -9.63 33.96
C LYS A 664 -21.22 -10.14 35.30
N PHE A 665 -20.64 -9.67 36.43
CA PHE A 665 -21.07 -10.05 37.79
C PHE A 665 -22.43 -9.45 38.11
N ASP A 666 -22.67 -8.17 37.85
CA ASP A 666 -23.95 -7.49 38.06
C ASP A 666 -25.08 -8.12 37.21
N ALA A 667 -24.75 -8.45 35.95
CA ALA A 667 -25.65 -9.17 35.01
C ALA A 667 -25.82 -10.66 35.38
N LYS A 668 -25.18 -11.18 36.43
CA LYS A 668 -25.20 -12.59 36.86
C LYS A 668 -24.66 -13.60 35.85
N LEU A 669 -23.81 -13.14 34.91
CA LEU A 669 -23.10 -13.98 33.98
C LEU A 669 -21.89 -14.68 34.62
N VAL A 670 -21.35 -14.10 35.67
CA VAL A 670 -20.37 -14.73 36.59
C VAL A 670 -20.87 -14.69 38.02
N THR A 671 -20.45 -15.63 38.85
CA THR A 671 -21.00 -15.82 40.19
C THR A 671 -20.08 -15.29 41.29
N ALA A 672 -18.86 -14.90 40.96
CA ALA A 672 -17.86 -14.40 41.91
C ALA A 672 -16.81 -13.54 41.19
N LEU A 673 -16.19 -12.60 41.93
CA LEU A 673 -15.01 -11.85 41.56
C LEU A 673 -13.89 -12.18 42.58
N PRO A 674 -12.60 -12.14 42.17
CA PRO A 674 -12.12 -11.85 40.82
C PRO A 674 -12.31 -13.03 39.86
N ILE A 675 -12.27 -12.73 38.55
CA ILE A 675 -12.23 -13.75 37.51
C ILE A 675 -10.84 -13.82 36.88
N GLU A 676 -10.50 -14.98 36.30
CA GLU A 676 -9.34 -15.16 35.43
C GLU A 676 -9.86 -15.43 34.01
N GLU A 677 -9.50 -14.58 33.08
CA GLU A 677 -9.80 -14.71 31.60
C GLU A 677 -8.54 -14.92 30.78
#